data_01ba03a5a2c2f23b159ab1451a004b5a
#
_entry.id   01ba03a5a2c2f23b159ab1451a004b5a
#
_cell.length_a   1.000
_cell.length_b   1.000
_cell.length_c   1.000
_cell.angle_alpha   90.00
_cell.angle_beta   90.00
_cell.angle_gamma   90.00
#
_symmetry.space_group_name_H-M   'P 1'
#
loop_
_entity.id
_entity.type
_entity.pdbx_description
1 polymer ?
#
loop_
_entity_poly.entity_id
_entity_poly.type
_entity_poly.pdbx_seq_one_letter_code
_entity_poly.pdbx_strand_id
1 'polypeptide(L)'
;MRALLAVPLLLALAAPASAQPWASPAERAAGRAALAAANAGRMAEAETLAAAADPIVRRIVTWLRLQRPDGAGAAEILAFLADNPDWPLRETLLRRAEEAAIEDALALRLAGNGPLRTLAGAQRVADALLRAGRAREAAETLRAAWASAPGDAAAEAAILAAHGERLRPEDHRARFERLAAARDAAGAQRVAALLPAPARGVAELRLQFLAERGDPATVREARDAGLLAEAARVARRRDSDALAAELWRRAAPFQAALGEETLRGLWAERQLLARRLLRLGEPQLAYALAAAHGLERTDATRAEAEFLAGFIALRFLNDAPRAARHFAEIERSGPSVITTARGAYWQGRAALARGDTAAARAHFARAAERPTAFYGQLAARELGEDMPALARRLSRAAPPEPDRARLAAFERRDLVRAAQALYDLGEPRRALTFLLRAEELAADATDRLKLARLARSLGRDDHAVWIARRAGAQGAMLVPLGWPAPFPAPEGVLEPALVFAISRQESNFDPLAVSSARAMGVMQLLPSTAQQVARRLGLRHATPMLTQDPAHNMLLGAHYAAEMLARFGGHPVLAAAAYNAGPARVDQWLGTYGDPRNGADLLDWMEQIPFAETRNYVQRVIENVAVYRALDPRAAALGHPLDGLLPSAR
;
A
#
# COMPACT_ATOMS: atom_id res chain seq x y z
N MET A 1 20.28 31.85 -55.65
CA MET A 1 19.17 30.97 -55.21
C MET A 1 19.20 30.90 -53.72
N ARG A 2 18.26 31.57 -53.04
CA ARG A 2 18.16 31.62 -51.58
C ARG A 2 17.24 30.47 -51.15
N ALA A 3 17.76 29.53 -50.36
CA ALA A 3 16.98 28.48 -49.76
C ALA A 3 16.25 29.04 -48.54
N LEU A 4 14.92 29.02 -48.56
CA LEU A 4 14.05 29.33 -47.45
C LEU A 4 14.03 28.11 -46.49
N LEU A 5 14.58 28.27 -45.32
CA LEU A 5 14.40 27.34 -44.18
C LEU A 5 12.99 27.55 -43.64
N ALA A 6 12.12 26.58 -43.81
CA ALA A 6 10.83 26.51 -43.16
C ALA A 6 11.04 26.05 -41.68
N VAL A 7 10.81 26.95 -40.74
CA VAL A 7 10.71 26.65 -39.30
C VAL A 7 9.32 26.06 -39.07
N PRO A 8 9.17 24.86 -38.49
CA PRO A 8 7.85 24.35 -38.12
C PRO A 8 7.35 25.15 -36.91
N LEU A 9 6.25 25.86 -37.12
CA LEU A 9 5.48 26.53 -36.06
C LEU A 9 4.87 25.43 -35.18
N LEU A 10 5.45 25.17 -34.01
CA LEU A 10 4.84 24.40 -32.95
C LEU A 10 3.61 25.18 -32.46
N LEU A 11 2.44 24.81 -32.93
CA LEU A 11 1.18 25.19 -32.31
C LEU A 11 1.18 24.61 -30.91
N ALA A 12 1.50 25.44 -29.95
CA ALA A 12 1.16 25.18 -28.52
C ALA A 12 -0.37 25.11 -28.45
N LEU A 13 -0.90 23.89 -28.44
CA LEU A 13 -2.30 23.66 -28.02
C LEU A 13 -2.43 24.20 -26.60
N ALA A 14 -2.97 25.41 -26.49
CA ALA A 14 -3.41 25.97 -25.22
C ALA A 14 -4.37 24.93 -24.61
N ALA A 15 -3.95 24.32 -23.51
CA ALA A 15 -4.85 23.53 -22.70
C ALA A 15 -6.10 24.37 -22.42
N PRO A 16 -7.31 23.82 -22.55
CA PRO A 16 -8.52 24.56 -22.21
C PRO A 16 -8.34 25.04 -20.76
N ALA A 17 -8.47 26.36 -20.55
CA ALA A 17 -8.48 26.92 -19.22
C ALA A 17 -9.50 26.13 -18.42
N SER A 18 -9.06 25.36 -17.43
CA SER A 18 -9.95 24.71 -16.48
C SER A 18 -10.85 25.81 -15.93
N ALA A 19 -12.18 25.62 -16.00
CA ALA A 19 -13.12 26.57 -15.48
C ALA A 19 -12.67 26.93 -14.07
N GLN A 20 -12.39 28.23 -13.85
CA GLN A 20 -11.95 28.69 -12.53
C GLN A 20 -13.03 28.30 -11.54
N PRO A 21 -12.70 27.65 -10.41
CA PRO A 21 -13.69 27.17 -9.44
C PRO A 21 -14.43 28.33 -8.72
N TRP A 22 -14.12 29.59 -9.06
CA TRP A 22 -14.57 30.79 -8.35
C TRP A 22 -15.37 31.71 -9.28
N ALA A 23 -16.51 32.18 -8.78
CA ALA A 23 -17.30 33.23 -9.50
C ALA A 23 -16.62 34.60 -9.45
N SER A 24 -15.75 34.86 -8.46
CA SER A 24 -15.05 36.14 -8.32
C SER A 24 -13.71 36.00 -7.56
N PRO A 25 -12.77 36.97 -7.76
CA PRO A 25 -11.57 37.08 -6.92
C PRO A 25 -11.87 37.23 -5.44
N ALA A 26 -12.98 37.90 -5.07
CA ALA A 26 -13.40 38.08 -3.69
C ALA A 26 -13.80 36.77 -3.02
N GLU A 27 -14.55 35.90 -3.71
CA GLU A 27 -14.87 34.56 -3.23
C GLU A 27 -13.62 33.73 -2.98
N ARG A 28 -12.65 33.78 -3.88
CA ARG A 28 -11.37 33.10 -3.74
C ARG A 28 -10.60 33.60 -2.52
N ALA A 29 -10.55 34.92 -2.32
CA ALA A 29 -9.88 35.52 -1.17
C ALA A 29 -10.54 35.10 0.15
N ALA A 30 -11.87 35.13 0.20
CA ALA A 30 -12.65 34.66 1.35
C ALA A 30 -12.38 33.20 1.67
N GLY A 31 -12.34 32.31 0.63
CA GLY A 31 -12.01 30.90 0.77
C GLY A 31 -10.60 30.67 1.34
N ARG A 32 -9.61 31.44 0.87
CA ARG A 32 -8.24 31.37 1.40
C ARG A 32 -8.15 31.79 2.85
N ALA A 33 -8.80 32.90 3.20
CA ALA A 33 -8.86 33.40 4.58
C ALA A 33 -9.56 32.38 5.51
N ALA A 34 -10.67 31.79 5.07
CA ALA A 34 -11.40 30.78 5.82
C ALA A 34 -10.53 29.54 6.12
N LEU A 35 -9.81 29.00 5.11
CA LEU A 35 -8.93 27.85 5.33
C LEU A 35 -7.71 28.20 6.19
N ALA A 36 -7.16 29.42 6.08
CA ALA A 36 -6.09 29.88 6.95
C ALA A 36 -6.54 29.97 8.42
N ALA A 37 -7.75 30.46 8.68
CA ALA A 37 -8.35 30.52 10.02
C ALA A 37 -8.59 29.07 10.56
N ALA A 38 -9.12 28.18 9.73
CA ALA A 38 -9.33 26.78 10.10
C ALA A 38 -8.02 26.06 10.44
N ASN A 39 -6.96 26.31 9.69
CA ASN A 39 -5.61 25.77 9.94
C ASN A 39 -5.02 26.29 11.25
N ALA A 40 -5.29 27.55 11.58
CA ALA A 40 -4.89 28.16 12.85
C ALA A 40 -5.78 27.73 14.04
N GLY A 41 -6.76 26.84 13.82
CA GLY A 41 -7.66 26.37 14.87
C GLY A 41 -8.84 27.29 15.18
N ARG A 42 -8.93 28.46 14.54
CA ARG A 42 -9.97 29.49 14.76
C ARG A 42 -11.23 29.16 13.94
N MET A 43 -11.95 28.10 14.34
CA MET A 43 -13.05 27.54 13.54
C MET A 43 -14.25 28.49 13.38
N ALA A 44 -14.65 29.23 14.43
CA ALA A 44 -15.75 30.17 14.34
C ALA A 44 -15.46 31.33 13.35
N GLU A 45 -14.20 31.81 13.34
CA GLU A 45 -13.74 32.80 12.34
C GLU A 45 -13.73 32.20 10.93
N ALA A 46 -13.27 30.92 10.81
CA ALA A 46 -13.25 30.21 9.53
C ALA A 46 -14.67 30.09 8.94
N GLU A 47 -15.67 29.75 9.73
CA GLU A 47 -17.07 29.64 9.29
C GLU A 47 -17.64 30.99 8.87
N THR A 48 -17.34 32.07 9.63
CA THR A 48 -17.74 33.45 9.28
C THR A 48 -17.15 33.89 7.94
N LEU A 49 -15.85 33.65 7.73
CA LEU A 49 -15.17 33.96 6.48
C LEU A 49 -15.67 33.07 5.30
N ALA A 50 -15.96 31.82 5.57
CA ALA A 50 -16.49 30.89 4.56
C ALA A 50 -17.90 31.27 4.06
N ALA A 51 -18.66 32.06 4.81
CA ALA A 51 -19.99 32.52 4.39
C ALA A 51 -19.94 33.35 3.09
N ALA A 52 -18.84 34.09 2.86
CA ALA A 52 -18.60 34.88 1.65
C ALA A 52 -17.84 34.07 0.54
N ALA A 53 -17.50 32.81 0.77
CA ALA A 53 -16.82 31.95 -0.18
C ALA A 53 -17.80 31.05 -0.94
N ASP A 54 -17.29 30.33 -1.97
CA ASP A 54 -18.06 29.34 -2.69
C ASP A 54 -18.69 28.31 -1.74
N PRO A 55 -19.91 27.84 -2.00
CA PRO A 55 -20.58 26.83 -1.19
C PRO A 55 -19.75 25.55 -0.93
N ILE A 56 -18.85 25.17 -1.86
CA ILE A 56 -17.98 24.01 -1.64
C ILE A 56 -16.98 24.29 -0.52
N VAL A 57 -16.46 25.52 -0.40
CA VAL A 57 -15.52 25.90 0.67
C VAL A 57 -16.22 25.91 2.03
N ARG A 58 -17.47 26.41 2.10
CA ARG A 58 -18.27 26.33 3.32
C ARG A 58 -18.39 24.89 3.81
N ARG A 59 -18.74 23.97 2.91
CA ARG A 59 -18.83 22.54 3.25
C ARG A 59 -17.47 21.96 3.67
N ILE A 60 -16.36 22.35 3.04
CA ILE A 60 -15.00 21.95 3.44
C ILE A 60 -14.69 22.43 4.86
N VAL A 61 -15.00 23.69 5.21
CA VAL A 61 -14.77 24.23 6.55
C VAL A 61 -15.61 23.48 7.59
N THR A 62 -16.90 23.24 7.30
CA THR A 62 -17.75 22.38 8.14
C THR A 62 -17.13 21.00 8.31
N TRP A 63 -16.75 20.32 7.21
CA TRP A 63 -16.11 19.01 7.25
C TRP A 63 -14.82 18.99 8.08
N LEU A 64 -14.01 20.06 8.07
CA LEU A 64 -12.83 20.21 8.92
C LEU A 64 -13.18 20.33 10.40
N ARG A 65 -14.24 21.09 10.71
CA ARG A 65 -14.73 21.22 12.09
C ARG A 65 -15.24 19.91 12.64
N LEU A 66 -16.05 19.18 11.88
CA LEU A 66 -16.63 17.90 12.29
C LEU A 66 -15.60 16.80 12.62
N GLN A 67 -14.37 16.92 12.12
CA GLN A 67 -13.28 15.99 12.42
C GLN A 67 -12.64 16.23 13.80
N ARG A 68 -12.84 17.42 14.37
CA ARG A 68 -12.21 17.78 15.64
C ARG A 68 -12.95 17.11 16.82
N PRO A 69 -12.22 16.76 17.90
CA PRO A 69 -12.88 16.51 19.17
C PRO A 69 -13.78 17.71 19.53
N ASP A 70 -14.97 17.46 20.01
CA ASP A 70 -15.95 18.49 20.39
C ASP A 70 -16.31 19.50 19.28
N GLY A 71 -16.01 19.18 18.02
CA GLY A 71 -16.28 20.04 16.88
C GLY A 71 -17.77 20.16 16.53
N ALA A 72 -18.58 19.15 16.88
CA ALA A 72 -20.03 19.15 16.68
C ALA A 72 -20.69 18.03 17.48
N GLY A 73 -22.02 18.14 17.69
CA GLY A 73 -22.84 17.06 18.22
C GLY A 73 -23.11 15.96 17.19
N ALA A 74 -23.51 14.78 17.65
CA ALA A 74 -23.81 13.63 16.81
C ALA A 74 -24.89 13.90 15.75
N ALA A 75 -25.91 14.72 16.08
CA ALA A 75 -26.98 15.08 15.16
C ALA A 75 -26.45 15.78 13.91
N GLU A 76 -25.58 16.76 14.08
CA GLU A 76 -25.00 17.54 12.99
C GLU A 76 -24.07 16.66 12.12
N ILE A 77 -23.24 15.83 12.76
CA ILE A 77 -22.37 14.91 12.03
C ILE A 77 -23.18 13.94 11.17
N LEU A 78 -24.25 13.35 11.73
CA LEU A 78 -25.11 12.42 11.00
C LEU A 78 -25.89 13.12 9.87
N ALA A 79 -26.34 14.37 10.07
CA ALA A 79 -26.95 15.17 9.02
C ALA A 79 -25.96 15.44 7.88
N PHE A 80 -24.74 15.90 8.21
CA PHE A 80 -23.70 16.11 7.21
C PHE A 80 -23.39 14.84 6.40
N LEU A 81 -23.28 13.68 7.05
CA LEU A 81 -23.03 12.41 6.37
C LEU A 81 -24.17 11.95 5.49
N ALA A 82 -25.42 12.28 5.84
CA ALA A 82 -26.59 12.01 5.02
C ALA A 82 -26.62 12.89 3.76
N ASP A 83 -26.30 14.19 3.91
CA ASP A 83 -26.27 15.14 2.80
C ASP A 83 -25.04 14.97 1.90
N ASN A 84 -23.94 14.38 2.43
CA ASN A 84 -22.65 14.23 1.76
C ASN A 84 -22.15 12.79 1.87
N PRO A 85 -22.84 11.76 1.31
CA PRO A 85 -22.51 10.35 1.51
C PRO A 85 -21.16 9.95 0.91
N ASP A 86 -20.72 10.65 -0.11
CA ASP A 86 -19.48 10.37 -0.83
C ASP A 86 -18.25 11.06 -0.24
N TRP A 87 -18.42 11.96 0.72
CA TRP A 87 -17.31 12.73 1.26
C TRP A 87 -16.30 11.86 2.03
N PRO A 88 -15.00 12.24 2.00
CA PRO A 88 -13.96 11.43 2.62
C PRO A 88 -14.01 11.42 4.15
N LEU A 89 -13.27 10.48 4.75
CA LEU A 89 -13.12 10.33 6.21
C LEU A 89 -14.45 10.01 6.95
N ARG A 90 -15.39 9.34 6.27
CA ARG A 90 -16.66 8.92 6.85
C ARG A 90 -16.48 8.17 8.19
N GLU A 91 -15.51 7.25 8.26
CA GLU A 91 -15.22 6.49 9.48
C GLU A 91 -14.76 7.37 10.64
N THR A 92 -13.98 8.40 10.36
CA THR A 92 -13.56 9.40 11.35
C THR A 92 -14.76 10.19 11.87
N LEU A 93 -15.63 10.63 10.98
CA LEU A 93 -16.83 11.39 11.36
C LEU A 93 -17.80 10.53 12.17
N LEU A 94 -18.03 9.29 11.79
CA LEU A 94 -18.87 8.37 12.55
C LEU A 94 -18.29 8.09 13.94
N ARG A 95 -16.98 7.93 14.06
CA ARG A 95 -16.33 7.81 15.36
C ARG A 95 -16.53 9.07 16.22
N ARG A 96 -16.43 10.28 15.65
CA ARG A 96 -16.73 11.53 16.36
C ARG A 96 -18.19 11.59 16.81
N ALA A 97 -19.12 11.12 15.97
CA ALA A 97 -20.53 11.04 16.37
C ALA A 97 -20.74 10.06 17.52
N GLU A 98 -20.02 8.94 17.55
CA GLU A 98 -20.06 7.98 18.66
C GLU A 98 -19.44 8.54 19.97
N GLU A 99 -18.39 9.36 19.86
CA GLU A 99 -17.72 10.01 21.00
C GLU A 99 -18.56 11.15 21.61
N ALA A 100 -19.38 11.83 20.80
CA ALA A 100 -20.22 12.93 21.25
C ALA A 100 -21.31 12.45 22.23
N ALA A 101 -21.74 13.33 23.14
CA ALA A 101 -22.93 13.07 23.97
C ALA A 101 -24.17 13.00 23.06
N ILE A 102 -24.92 11.91 23.13
CA ILE A 102 -26.05 11.65 22.25
C ILE A 102 -27.32 11.28 23.01
N GLU A 103 -28.44 11.74 22.47
CA GLU A 103 -29.78 11.27 22.86
C GLU A 103 -30.05 9.87 22.31
N ASP A 104 -30.97 9.13 22.90
CA ASP A 104 -31.31 7.74 22.52
C ASP A 104 -31.69 7.63 21.02
N ALA A 105 -32.43 8.57 20.48
CA ALA A 105 -32.82 8.57 19.07
C ALA A 105 -31.62 8.64 18.14
N LEU A 106 -30.57 9.39 18.50
CA LEU A 106 -29.33 9.50 17.75
C LEU A 106 -28.46 8.23 17.91
N ALA A 107 -28.40 7.68 19.12
CA ALA A 107 -27.73 6.40 19.38
C ALA A 107 -28.31 5.27 18.52
N LEU A 108 -29.64 5.18 18.44
CA LEU A 108 -30.31 4.20 17.59
C LEU A 108 -30.03 4.42 16.09
N ARG A 109 -29.91 5.65 15.65
CA ARG A 109 -29.47 5.96 14.27
C ARG A 109 -28.03 5.53 13.99
N LEU A 110 -27.11 5.66 14.96
CA LEU A 110 -25.74 5.19 14.84
C LEU A 110 -25.65 3.67 14.65
N ALA A 111 -26.51 2.90 15.32
CA ALA A 111 -26.62 1.45 15.14
C ALA A 111 -26.87 1.05 13.66
N GLY A 112 -27.58 1.86 12.90
CA GLY A 112 -27.85 1.66 11.48
C GLY A 112 -26.71 2.01 10.52
N ASN A 113 -25.58 2.57 11.02
CA ASN A 113 -24.43 3.01 10.20
C ASN A 113 -23.26 2.01 10.17
N GLY A 114 -23.53 0.72 10.39
CA GLY A 114 -22.53 -0.33 10.40
C GLY A 114 -21.89 -0.58 11.78
N PRO A 115 -20.81 -1.34 11.84
CA PRO A 115 -20.13 -1.66 13.10
C PRO A 115 -19.70 -0.42 13.85
N LEU A 116 -19.87 -0.40 15.16
CA LEU A 116 -19.43 0.71 16.00
C LEU A 116 -17.89 0.73 16.12
N ARG A 117 -17.32 1.94 16.15
CA ARG A 117 -15.88 2.20 16.08
C ARG A 117 -15.25 2.40 17.46
N THR A 118 -16.08 2.58 18.51
CA THR A 118 -15.62 2.83 19.87
C THR A 118 -16.41 2.00 20.88
N LEU A 119 -15.76 1.61 21.98
CA LEU A 119 -16.45 0.95 23.09
C LEU A 119 -17.45 1.88 23.78
N ALA A 120 -17.11 3.17 23.90
CA ALA A 120 -18.01 4.16 24.49
C ALA A 120 -19.27 4.38 23.64
N GLY A 121 -19.11 4.42 22.29
CA GLY A 121 -20.26 4.45 21.38
C GLY A 121 -21.12 3.21 21.49
N ALA A 122 -20.50 2.03 21.57
CA ALA A 122 -21.22 0.76 21.74
C ALA A 122 -22.04 0.71 23.03
N GLN A 123 -21.49 1.21 24.14
CA GLN A 123 -22.19 1.31 25.39
C GLN A 123 -23.44 2.19 25.29
N ARG A 124 -23.29 3.41 24.73
CA ARG A 124 -24.41 4.35 24.55
C ARG A 124 -25.52 3.79 23.66
N VAL A 125 -25.14 3.14 22.56
CA VAL A 125 -26.09 2.49 21.65
C VAL A 125 -26.80 1.34 22.35
N ALA A 126 -26.09 0.52 23.10
CA ALA A 126 -26.66 -0.58 23.86
C ALA A 126 -27.64 -0.09 24.94
N ASP A 127 -27.28 0.98 25.67
CA ASP A 127 -28.18 1.61 26.66
C ASP A 127 -29.46 2.13 26.00
N ALA A 128 -29.37 2.78 24.86
CA ALA A 128 -30.55 3.24 24.11
C ALA A 128 -31.43 2.08 23.62
N LEU A 129 -30.80 1.01 23.11
CA LEU A 129 -31.51 -0.21 22.70
C LEU A 129 -32.23 -0.88 23.88
N LEU A 130 -31.59 -0.94 25.05
CA LEU A 130 -32.23 -1.48 26.26
C LEU A 130 -33.43 -0.65 26.71
N ARG A 131 -33.31 0.68 26.72
CA ARG A 131 -34.43 1.58 27.01
C ARG A 131 -35.60 1.44 26.00
N ALA A 132 -35.27 1.10 24.75
CA ALA A 132 -36.24 0.81 23.72
C ALA A 132 -36.81 -0.64 23.76
N GLY A 133 -36.44 -1.46 24.75
CA GLY A 133 -36.90 -2.85 24.89
C GLY A 133 -36.20 -3.84 23.94
N ARG A 134 -35.13 -3.43 23.23
CA ARG A 134 -34.41 -4.21 22.19
C ARG A 134 -33.19 -4.92 22.78
N ALA A 135 -33.39 -5.71 23.84
CA ALA A 135 -32.31 -6.32 24.64
C ALA A 135 -31.39 -7.27 23.83
N ARG A 136 -31.94 -8.00 22.85
CA ARG A 136 -31.17 -8.88 21.98
C ARG A 136 -30.17 -8.09 21.13
N GLU A 137 -30.63 -7.03 20.49
CA GLU A 137 -29.80 -6.17 19.65
C GLU A 137 -28.74 -5.42 20.45
N ALA A 138 -29.06 -5.01 21.69
CA ALA A 138 -28.08 -4.45 22.59
C ALA A 138 -26.92 -5.42 22.88
N ALA A 139 -27.25 -6.68 23.18
CA ALA A 139 -26.23 -7.71 23.43
C ALA A 139 -25.39 -7.99 22.17
N GLU A 140 -26.01 -8.09 21.00
CA GLU A 140 -25.30 -8.30 19.74
C GLU A 140 -24.35 -7.11 19.43
N THR A 141 -24.80 -5.88 19.63
CA THR A 141 -24.00 -4.65 19.46
C THR A 141 -22.79 -4.63 20.38
N LEU A 142 -23.01 -4.92 21.68
CA LEU A 142 -21.91 -4.96 22.66
C LEU A 142 -20.89 -6.03 22.32
N ARG A 143 -21.31 -7.25 21.99
CA ARG A 143 -20.42 -8.36 21.65
C ARG A 143 -19.56 -8.05 20.42
N ALA A 144 -20.20 -7.53 19.36
CA ALA A 144 -19.49 -7.15 18.14
C ALA A 144 -18.43 -6.07 18.39
N ALA A 145 -18.81 -5.02 19.12
CA ALA A 145 -17.88 -3.93 19.46
C ALA A 145 -16.79 -4.38 20.45
N TRP A 146 -17.14 -5.19 21.47
CA TRP A 146 -16.17 -5.73 22.40
C TRP A 146 -15.06 -6.50 21.68
N ALA A 147 -15.42 -7.35 20.73
CA ALA A 147 -14.47 -8.12 19.96
C ALA A 147 -13.57 -7.25 19.05
N SER A 148 -14.12 -6.22 18.40
CA SER A 148 -13.48 -5.53 17.29
C SER A 148 -13.05 -4.08 17.57
N ALA A 149 -13.81 -3.32 18.40
CA ALA A 149 -13.55 -1.90 18.56
C ALA A 149 -12.32 -1.61 19.45
N PRO A 150 -11.53 -0.58 19.10
CA PRO A 150 -10.51 -0.06 20.00
C PRO A 150 -11.16 0.55 21.27
N GLY A 151 -10.43 0.49 22.37
CA GLY A 151 -10.85 1.10 23.63
C GLY A 151 -9.73 0.97 24.66
N ASP A 152 -9.68 1.91 25.58
CA ASP A 152 -8.75 1.93 26.70
C ASP A 152 -9.31 1.15 27.92
N ALA A 153 -8.53 1.11 28.98
CA ALA A 153 -8.90 0.43 30.23
C ALA A 153 -10.19 1.00 30.84
N ALA A 154 -10.42 2.32 30.73
CA ALA A 154 -11.61 2.97 31.28
C ALA A 154 -12.88 2.56 30.54
N ALA A 155 -12.84 2.56 29.20
CA ALA A 155 -13.94 2.13 28.36
C ALA A 155 -14.25 0.62 28.54
N GLU A 156 -13.22 -0.22 28.68
CA GLU A 156 -13.37 -1.63 29.00
C GLU A 156 -14.07 -1.83 30.36
N ALA A 157 -13.61 -1.13 31.39
CA ALA A 157 -14.18 -1.21 32.73
C ALA A 157 -15.63 -0.73 32.76
N ALA A 158 -15.97 0.33 32.04
CA ALA A 158 -17.33 0.85 31.96
C ALA A 158 -18.30 -0.17 31.34
N ILE A 159 -17.92 -0.83 30.24
CA ILE A 159 -18.74 -1.88 29.62
C ILE A 159 -18.90 -3.08 30.56
N LEU A 160 -17.84 -3.52 31.21
CA LEU A 160 -17.88 -4.66 32.12
C LEU A 160 -18.77 -4.36 33.34
N ALA A 161 -18.71 -3.16 33.91
CA ALA A 161 -19.55 -2.76 35.03
C ALA A 161 -21.04 -2.66 34.66
N ALA A 162 -21.37 -2.12 33.48
CA ALA A 162 -22.75 -1.90 33.07
C ALA A 162 -23.39 -3.12 32.36
N HIS A 163 -22.61 -3.93 31.65
CA HIS A 163 -23.11 -4.94 30.71
C HIS A 163 -22.30 -6.23 30.69
N GLY A 164 -21.44 -6.47 31.67
CA GLY A 164 -20.55 -7.64 31.69
C GLY A 164 -21.30 -8.97 31.57
N GLU A 165 -22.51 -9.06 32.11
CA GLU A 165 -23.38 -10.23 32.05
C GLU A 165 -23.87 -10.56 30.61
N ARG A 166 -23.81 -9.60 29.68
CA ARG A 166 -24.19 -9.78 28.27
C ARG A 166 -23.04 -10.25 27.41
N LEU A 167 -21.81 -10.20 27.92
CA LEU A 167 -20.60 -10.71 27.26
C LEU A 167 -20.38 -12.17 27.65
N ARG A 168 -19.98 -12.95 26.67
CA ARG A 168 -19.74 -14.38 26.79
C ARG A 168 -18.22 -14.67 26.80
N PRO A 169 -17.77 -15.83 27.28
CA PRO A 169 -16.37 -16.22 27.25
C PRO A 169 -15.73 -16.14 25.87
N GLU A 170 -16.46 -16.47 24.82
CA GLU A 170 -16.00 -16.36 23.43
C GLU A 170 -15.78 -14.91 22.98
N ASP A 171 -16.55 -13.96 23.49
CA ASP A 171 -16.39 -12.54 23.19
C ASP A 171 -15.11 -11.99 23.85
N HIS A 172 -14.81 -12.40 25.08
CA HIS A 172 -13.55 -12.09 25.75
C HIS A 172 -12.35 -12.72 25.03
N ARG A 173 -12.51 -13.96 24.56
CA ARG A 173 -11.48 -14.63 23.76
C ARG A 173 -11.19 -13.86 22.47
N ALA A 174 -12.21 -13.47 21.72
CA ALA A 174 -12.06 -12.72 20.49
C ALA A 174 -11.32 -11.40 20.72
N ARG A 175 -11.65 -10.67 21.80
CA ARG A 175 -10.92 -9.45 22.18
C ARG A 175 -9.47 -9.73 22.55
N PHE A 176 -9.21 -10.76 23.32
CA PHE A 176 -7.84 -11.18 23.66
C PHE A 176 -7.01 -11.47 22.41
N GLU A 177 -7.58 -12.24 21.45
CA GLU A 177 -6.91 -12.56 20.18
C GLU A 177 -6.53 -11.30 19.41
N ARG A 178 -7.45 -10.34 19.31
CA ARG A 178 -7.19 -9.06 18.63
C ARG A 178 -6.08 -8.26 19.30
N LEU A 179 -6.11 -8.14 20.64
CA LEU A 179 -5.11 -7.40 21.41
C LEU A 179 -3.74 -8.09 21.34
N ALA A 180 -3.69 -9.41 21.43
CA ALA A 180 -2.47 -10.19 21.28
C ALA A 180 -1.87 -10.03 19.87
N ALA A 181 -2.71 -10.08 18.82
CA ALA A 181 -2.28 -9.86 17.43
C ALA A 181 -1.74 -8.43 17.22
N ALA A 182 -2.36 -7.43 17.85
CA ALA A 182 -1.90 -6.04 17.85
C ALA A 182 -0.67 -5.79 18.75
N ARG A 183 -0.21 -6.80 19.49
CA ARG A 183 0.87 -6.71 20.51
C ARG A 183 0.59 -5.71 21.62
N ASP A 184 -0.67 -5.46 21.92
CA ASP A 184 -1.09 -4.71 23.11
C ASP A 184 -1.07 -5.65 24.33
N ALA A 185 0.11 -5.83 24.90
CA ALA A 185 0.31 -6.73 26.04
C ALA A 185 -0.50 -6.28 27.27
N ALA A 186 -0.63 -4.97 27.52
CA ALA A 186 -1.37 -4.45 28.65
C ALA A 186 -2.88 -4.70 28.50
N GLY A 187 -3.43 -4.44 27.32
CA GLY A 187 -4.83 -4.75 27.01
C GLY A 187 -5.10 -6.25 27.06
N ALA A 188 -4.25 -7.05 26.44
CA ALA A 188 -4.36 -8.51 26.44
C ALA A 188 -4.33 -9.08 27.88
N GLN A 189 -3.49 -8.53 28.77
CA GLN A 189 -3.43 -8.97 30.18
C GLN A 189 -4.73 -8.67 30.93
N ARG A 190 -5.33 -7.50 30.74
CA ARG A 190 -6.61 -7.16 31.36
C ARG A 190 -7.71 -8.14 30.95
N VAL A 191 -7.77 -8.46 29.66
CA VAL A 191 -8.80 -9.36 29.11
C VAL A 191 -8.52 -10.82 29.46
N ALA A 192 -7.27 -11.25 29.57
CA ALA A 192 -6.90 -12.60 30.00
C ALA A 192 -7.53 -12.96 31.37
N ALA A 193 -7.61 -12.00 32.31
CA ALA A 193 -8.23 -12.18 33.60
C ALA A 193 -9.75 -12.51 33.55
N LEU A 194 -10.42 -12.16 32.43
CA LEU A 194 -11.85 -12.41 32.22
C LEU A 194 -12.13 -13.80 31.61
N LEU A 195 -11.10 -14.50 31.18
CA LEU A 195 -11.24 -15.82 30.55
C LEU A 195 -11.49 -16.91 31.61
N PRO A 196 -12.24 -17.98 31.29
CA PRO A 196 -12.37 -19.15 32.16
C PRO A 196 -11.01 -19.85 32.34
N ALA A 197 -10.83 -20.55 33.45
CA ALA A 197 -9.54 -21.10 33.91
C ALA A 197 -8.69 -21.80 32.85
N PRO A 198 -9.20 -22.72 32.00
CA PRO A 198 -8.39 -23.36 30.95
C PRO A 198 -7.87 -22.37 29.92
N ALA A 199 -8.73 -21.46 29.43
CA ALA A 199 -8.37 -20.45 28.43
C ALA A 199 -7.45 -19.37 29.03
N ARG A 200 -7.61 -19.03 30.33
CA ARG A 200 -6.75 -18.10 31.04
C ARG A 200 -5.32 -18.61 31.09
N GLY A 201 -5.10 -19.88 31.45
CA GLY A 201 -3.76 -20.47 31.49
C GLY A 201 -3.06 -20.39 30.11
N VAL A 202 -3.77 -20.63 29.01
CA VAL A 202 -3.25 -20.46 27.65
C VAL A 202 -2.90 -18.99 27.39
N ALA A 203 -3.78 -18.06 27.76
CA ALA A 203 -3.56 -16.63 27.57
C ALA A 203 -2.34 -16.12 28.35
N GLU A 204 -2.15 -16.57 29.60
CA GLU A 204 -1.00 -16.22 30.42
C GLU A 204 0.32 -16.70 29.82
N LEU A 205 0.36 -17.92 29.25
CA LEU A 205 1.52 -18.42 28.54
C LEU A 205 1.80 -17.59 27.28
N ARG A 206 0.74 -17.21 26.52
CA ARG A 206 0.90 -16.33 25.36
C ARG A 206 1.45 -14.96 25.74
N LEU A 207 1.00 -14.38 26.85
CA LEU A 207 1.54 -13.11 27.38
C LEU A 207 3.04 -13.22 27.74
N GLN A 208 3.49 -14.35 28.27
CA GLN A 208 4.92 -14.60 28.48
C GLN A 208 5.70 -14.55 27.16
N PHE A 209 5.20 -15.22 26.10
CA PHE A 209 5.86 -15.22 24.80
C PHE A 209 5.75 -13.86 24.09
N LEU A 210 4.66 -13.12 24.25
CA LEU A 210 4.55 -11.74 23.76
C LEU A 210 5.64 -10.84 24.38
N ALA A 211 5.96 -11.07 25.66
CA ALA A 211 7.05 -10.41 26.38
C ALA A 211 8.44 -11.07 26.15
N GLU A 212 8.56 -11.97 25.16
CA GLU A 212 9.78 -12.73 24.82
C GLU A 212 10.36 -13.58 25.97
N ARG A 213 9.53 -13.91 26.97
CA ARG A 213 9.87 -14.76 28.11
C ARG A 213 9.36 -16.19 27.90
N GLY A 214 9.75 -17.09 28.78
CA GLY A 214 9.35 -18.49 28.72
C GLY A 214 10.22 -19.33 27.77
N ASP A 215 10.10 -20.66 27.91
CA ASP A 215 10.76 -21.63 27.05
C ASP A 215 9.75 -22.16 26.01
N PRO A 216 9.95 -21.90 24.69
CA PRO A 216 9.06 -22.38 23.64
C PRO A 216 8.88 -23.89 23.60
N ALA A 217 9.82 -24.67 24.11
CA ALA A 217 9.74 -26.13 24.14
C ALA A 217 8.65 -26.66 25.09
N THR A 218 8.27 -25.91 26.10
CA THR A 218 7.28 -26.33 27.10
C THR A 218 5.86 -26.44 26.57
N VAL A 219 5.58 -25.80 25.43
CA VAL A 219 4.23 -25.75 24.83
C VAL A 219 4.08 -26.64 23.59
N ARG A 220 5.02 -27.57 23.34
CA ARG A 220 4.97 -28.45 22.15
C ARG A 220 3.65 -29.21 22.02
N GLU A 221 3.08 -29.66 23.13
CA GLU A 221 1.86 -30.47 23.14
C GLU A 221 0.56 -29.62 23.22
N ALA A 222 0.70 -28.29 23.17
CA ALA A 222 -0.46 -27.39 23.19
C ALA A 222 -1.34 -27.58 21.93
N ARG A 223 -2.64 -27.37 22.10
CA ARG A 223 -3.65 -27.43 21.04
C ARG A 223 -4.28 -26.06 20.74
N ASP A 224 -3.48 -25.01 20.93
CA ASP A 224 -3.88 -23.62 20.65
C ASP A 224 -2.92 -23.01 19.64
N ALA A 225 -3.46 -22.63 18.47
CA ALA A 225 -2.67 -22.12 17.37
C ALA A 225 -1.98 -20.79 17.69
N GLY A 226 -2.63 -19.91 18.46
CA GLY A 226 -2.05 -18.63 18.84
C GLY A 226 -0.87 -18.79 19.79
N LEU A 227 -0.99 -19.70 20.77
CA LEU A 227 0.09 -20.02 21.71
C LEU A 227 1.30 -20.62 20.97
N LEU A 228 1.05 -21.61 20.11
CA LEU A 228 2.11 -22.24 19.32
C LEU A 228 2.79 -21.26 18.39
N ALA A 229 2.04 -20.35 17.77
CA ALA A 229 2.59 -19.33 16.88
C ALA A 229 3.48 -18.31 17.61
N GLU A 230 3.07 -17.84 18.82
CA GLU A 230 3.89 -16.94 19.61
C GLU A 230 5.16 -17.64 20.14
N ALA A 231 5.06 -18.89 20.56
CA ALA A 231 6.22 -19.69 20.95
C ALA A 231 7.17 -19.90 19.76
N ALA A 232 6.64 -20.20 18.57
CA ALA A 232 7.43 -20.33 17.34
C ALA A 232 8.20 -19.05 16.99
N ARG A 233 7.56 -17.89 17.17
CA ARG A 233 8.21 -16.59 16.99
C ARG A 233 9.38 -16.40 17.95
N VAL A 234 9.20 -16.72 19.22
CA VAL A 234 10.28 -16.62 20.23
C VAL A 234 11.40 -17.60 19.90
N ALA A 235 11.08 -18.85 19.53
CA ALA A 235 12.07 -19.85 19.12
C ALA A 235 12.91 -19.35 17.92
N ARG A 236 12.28 -18.80 16.87
CA ARG A 236 12.98 -18.21 15.71
C ARG A 236 13.90 -17.07 16.12
N ARG A 237 13.46 -16.18 17.03
CA ARG A 237 14.27 -15.05 17.51
C ARG A 237 15.48 -15.49 18.33
N ARG A 238 15.41 -16.69 18.90
CA ARG A 238 16.52 -17.33 19.63
C ARG A 238 17.32 -18.31 18.74
N ASP A 239 17.21 -18.16 17.43
CA ASP A 239 17.90 -19.00 16.41
C ASP A 239 17.59 -20.50 16.54
N SER A 240 16.45 -20.87 17.15
CA SER A 240 15.99 -22.25 17.28
C SER A 240 14.99 -22.57 16.17
N ASP A 241 15.43 -22.52 14.92
CA ASP A 241 14.58 -22.61 13.71
C ASP A 241 13.85 -23.95 13.60
N ALA A 242 14.50 -25.06 13.95
CA ALA A 242 13.88 -26.39 13.93
C ALA A 242 12.69 -26.46 14.88
N LEU A 243 12.83 -25.96 16.11
CA LEU A 243 11.73 -25.87 17.07
C LEU A 243 10.63 -24.92 16.58
N ALA A 244 10.99 -23.77 16.02
CA ALA A 244 10.02 -22.86 15.46
C ALA A 244 9.19 -23.50 14.33
N ALA A 245 9.82 -24.24 13.44
CA ALA A 245 9.15 -24.96 12.36
C ALA A 245 8.24 -26.07 12.89
N GLU A 246 8.68 -26.81 13.90
CA GLU A 246 7.86 -27.82 14.58
C GLU A 246 6.59 -27.20 15.19
N LEU A 247 6.73 -26.11 15.93
CA LEU A 247 5.60 -25.41 16.57
C LEU A 247 4.60 -24.88 15.54
N TRP A 248 5.05 -24.32 14.42
CA TRP A 248 4.17 -23.88 13.33
C TRP A 248 3.42 -25.06 12.69
N ARG A 249 4.09 -26.19 12.48
CA ARG A 249 3.46 -27.39 11.92
C ARG A 249 2.38 -27.92 12.88
N ARG A 250 2.63 -27.88 14.19
CA ARG A 250 1.66 -28.26 15.22
C ARG A 250 0.50 -27.27 15.33
N ALA A 251 0.73 -25.98 15.04
CA ALA A 251 -0.32 -24.95 15.03
C ALA A 251 -1.33 -25.14 13.88
N ALA A 252 -0.89 -25.66 12.74
CA ALA A 252 -1.68 -25.71 11.50
C ALA A 252 -3.07 -26.37 11.67
N PRO A 253 -3.26 -27.51 12.37
CA PRO A 253 -4.58 -28.12 12.53
C PRO A 253 -5.55 -27.29 13.36
N PHE A 254 -5.07 -26.35 14.17
CA PHE A 254 -5.89 -25.55 15.10
C PHE A 254 -6.11 -24.11 14.60
N GLN A 255 -5.51 -23.71 13.50
CA GLN A 255 -5.53 -22.31 13.04
C GLN A 255 -6.91 -21.83 12.54
N ALA A 256 -7.81 -22.74 12.16
CA ALA A 256 -9.18 -22.41 11.79
C ALA A 256 -9.97 -21.75 12.94
N ALA A 257 -9.52 -21.91 14.19
CA ALA A 257 -10.10 -21.21 15.35
C ALA A 257 -9.66 -19.74 15.46
N LEU A 258 -8.67 -19.31 14.65
CA LEU A 258 -8.21 -17.92 14.62
C LEU A 258 -8.98 -17.14 13.56
N GLY A 259 -9.26 -15.87 13.84
CA GLY A 259 -9.85 -14.98 12.85
C GLY A 259 -8.86 -14.62 11.73
N GLU A 260 -9.38 -14.26 10.57
CA GLU A 260 -8.60 -13.92 9.37
C GLU A 260 -7.53 -12.84 9.65
N GLU A 261 -7.86 -11.78 10.41
CA GLU A 261 -6.90 -10.72 10.73
C GLU A 261 -5.74 -11.22 11.62
N THR A 262 -6.00 -12.16 12.52
CA THR A 262 -4.96 -12.82 13.31
C THR A 262 -4.04 -13.64 12.41
N LEU A 263 -4.60 -14.44 11.50
CA LEU A 263 -3.83 -15.23 10.53
C LEU A 263 -2.94 -14.36 9.64
N ARG A 264 -3.46 -13.20 9.20
CA ARG A 264 -2.69 -12.21 8.42
C ARG A 264 -1.50 -11.65 9.21
N GLY A 265 -1.72 -11.31 10.49
CA GLY A 265 -0.64 -10.89 11.39
C GLY A 265 0.43 -11.98 11.59
N LEU A 266 -0.01 -13.21 11.73
CA LEU A 266 0.88 -14.37 11.90
C LEU A 266 1.65 -14.73 10.61
N TRP A 267 1.11 -14.42 9.42
CA TRP A 267 1.79 -14.64 8.16
C TRP A 267 3.13 -13.91 8.07
N ALA A 268 3.23 -12.71 8.62
CA ALA A 268 4.47 -11.94 8.63
C ALA A 268 5.64 -12.71 9.28
N GLU A 269 5.39 -13.40 10.40
CA GLU A 269 6.40 -14.23 11.07
C GLU A 269 6.65 -15.55 10.35
N ARG A 270 5.58 -16.19 9.87
CA ARG A 270 5.66 -17.48 9.17
C ARG A 270 6.50 -17.41 7.89
N GLN A 271 6.31 -16.36 7.07
CA GLN A 271 7.09 -16.16 5.86
C GLN A 271 8.58 -15.90 6.13
N LEU A 272 8.90 -15.21 7.23
CA LEU A 272 10.30 -14.98 7.62
C LEU A 272 11.01 -16.29 7.93
N LEU A 273 10.36 -17.18 8.68
CA LEU A 273 10.91 -18.49 8.98
C LEU A 273 11.01 -19.38 7.73
N ALA A 274 9.97 -19.41 6.88
CA ALA A 274 10.00 -20.18 5.64
C ALA A 274 11.17 -19.76 4.74
N ARG A 275 11.41 -18.45 4.56
CA ARG A 275 12.55 -17.94 3.79
C ARG A 275 13.89 -18.24 4.46
N ARG A 276 13.94 -18.24 5.79
CA ARG A 276 15.15 -18.59 6.54
C ARG A 276 15.48 -20.08 6.39
N LEU A 277 14.50 -20.96 6.51
CA LEU A 277 14.68 -22.40 6.28
C LEU A 277 15.12 -22.71 4.85
N LEU A 278 14.57 -21.98 3.87
CA LEU A 278 15.01 -22.10 2.48
C LEU A 278 16.51 -21.82 2.33
N ARG A 279 17.02 -20.77 2.99
CA ARG A 279 18.46 -20.45 3.02
C ARG A 279 19.32 -21.53 3.69
N LEU A 280 18.75 -22.21 4.69
CA LEU A 280 19.44 -23.27 5.42
C LEU A 280 19.40 -24.61 4.70
N GLY A 281 18.84 -24.67 3.48
CA GLY A 281 18.75 -25.88 2.69
C GLY A 281 17.62 -26.83 3.11
N GLU A 282 16.58 -26.30 3.77
CA GLU A 282 15.41 -27.05 4.26
C GLU A 282 14.13 -26.72 3.46
N PRO A 283 14.10 -26.95 2.12
CA PRO A 283 13.00 -26.50 1.28
C PRO A 283 11.67 -27.21 1.57
N GLN A 284 11.68 -28.46 2.04
CA GLN A 284 10.48 -29.20 2.42
C GLN A 284 9.79 -28.54 3.62
N LEU A 285 10.55 -28.17 4.65
CA LEU A 285 10.03 -27.47 5.82
C LEU A 285 9.58 -26.05 5.45
N ALA A 286 10.34 -25.34 4.64
CA ALA A 286 9.99 -24.03 4.12
C ALA A 286 8.66 -24.05 3.36
N TYR A 287 8.47 -25.04 2.48
CA TYR A 287 7.23 -25.24 1.76
C TYR A 287 6.06 -25.54 2.69
N ALA A 288 6.24 -26.49 3.61
CA ALA A 288 5.18 -26.87 4.56
C ALA A 288 4.67 -25.67 5.35
N LEU A 289 5.58 -24.76 5.77
CA LEU A 289 5.21 -23.54 6.47
C LEU A 289 4.48 -22.54 5.55
N ALA A 290 4.97 -22.34 4.34
CA ALA A 290 4.37 -21.40 3.41
C ALA A 290 2.97 -21.87 2.96
N ALA A 291 2.81 -23.15 2.63
CA ALA A 291 1.55 -23.72 2.13
C ALA A 291 0.45 -23.79 3.20
N ALA A 292 0.81 -23.91 4.48
CA ALA A 292 -0.15 -24.00 5.58
C ALA A 292 -0.56 -22.62 6.14
N HIS A 293 -0.65 -21.59 5.29
CA HIS A 293 -0.93 -20.22 5.74
C HIS A 293 -2.32 -20.00 6.34
N GLY A 294 -3.33 -20.76 5.93
CA GLY A 294 -4.70 -20.68 6.45
C GLY A 294 -5.50 -19.42 6.06
N LEU A 295 -4.98 -18.57 5.16
CA LEU A 295 -5.64 -17.37 4.69
C LEU A 295 -6.73 -17.71 3.68
N GLU A 296 -7.96 -17.23 3.91
CA GLU A 296 -9.10 -17.50 3.04
C GLU A 296 -9.46 -16.30 2.17
N ARG A 297 -9.33 -15.06 2.69
CA ARG A 297 -9.66 -13.86 1.96
C ARG A 297 -8.73 -13.65 0.76
N THR A 298 -9.33 -13.54 -0.42
CA THR A 298 -8.63 -13.32 -1.68
C THR A 298 -8.10 -11.88 -1.78
N ASP A 299 -6.85 -11.68 -1.38
CA ASP A 299 -6.17 -10.38 -1.39
C ASP A 299 -4.65 -10.51 -1.58
N ALA A 300 -3.95 -9.39 -1.48
CA ALA A 300 -2.51 -9.34 -1.67
C ALA A 300 -1.71 -10.20 -0.67
N THR A 301 -2.20 -10.38 0.57
CA THR A 301 -1.51 -11.19 1.59
C THR A 301 -1.58 -12.68 1.23
N ARG A 302 -2.77 -13.15 0.83
CA ARG A 302 -2.93 -14.53 0.34
C ARG A 302 -2.14 -14.75 -0.95
N ALA A 303 -2.19 -13.79 -1.89
CA ALA A 303 -1.38 -13.87 -3.12
C ALA A 303 0.12 -14.04 -2.84
N GLU A 304 0.65 -13.35 -1.83
CA GLU A 304 2.06 -13.47 -1.42
C GLU A 304 2.34 -14.84 -0.77
N ALA A 305 1.41 -15.37 0.02
CA ALA A 305 1.55 -16.70 0.64
C ALA A 305 1.54 -17.80 -0.41
N GLU A 306 0.57 -17.79 -1.32
CA GLU A 306 0.48 -18.72 -2.43
C GLU A 306 1.69 -18.61 -3.36
N PHE A 307 2.17 -17.38 -3.61
CA PHE A 307 3.38 -17.20 -4.38
C PHE A 307 4.60 -17.85 -3.72
N LEU A 308 4.82 -17.62 -2.43
CA LEU A 308 5.98 -18.20 -1.74
C LEU A 308 5.93 -19.74 -1.75
N ALA A 309 4.75 -20.33 -1.50
CA ALA A 309 4.57 -21.78 -1.57
C ALA A 309 4.83 -22.32 -2.98
N GLY A 310 4.26 -21.69 -4.02
CA GLY A 310 4.47 -22.06 -5.41
C GLY A 310 5.92 -21.90 -5.86
N PHE A 311 6.58 -20.83 -5.47
CA PHE A 311 7.99 -20.58 -5.77
C PHE A 311 8.91 -21.64 -5.17
N ILE A 312 8.71 -21.99 -3.89
CA ILE A 312 9.48 -23.06 -3.25
C ILE A 312 9.20 -24.41 -3.95
N ALA A 313 7.95 -24.73 -4.24
CA ALA A 313 7.57 -25.95 -4.92
C ALA A 313 8.25 -26.08 -6.29
N LEU A 314 8.25 -25.00 -7.09
CA LEU A 314 8.84 -25.01 -8.43
C LEU A 314 10.37 -25.06 -8.41
N ARG A 315 10.99 -24.14 -7.64
CA ARG A 315 12.42 -23.87 -7.76
C ARG A 315 13.30 -24.75 -6.87
N PHE A 316 12.76 -25.24 -5.76
CA PHE A 316 13.55 -25.96 -4.76
C PHE A 316 13.08 -27.39 -4.54
N LEU A 317 11.81 -27.69 -4.86
CA LEU A 317 11.30 -29.07 -4.78
C LEU A 317 11.11 -29.74 -6.15
N ASN A 318 11.29 -29.01 -7.25
CA ASN A 318 11.06 -29.45 -8.62
C ASN A 318 9.66 -30.05 -8.84
N ASP A 319 8.65 -29.57 -8.09
CA ASP A 319 7.26 -30.03 -8.15
C ASP A 319 6.40 -29.00 -8.92
N ALA A 320 6.54 -29.00 -10.23
CA ALA A 320 5.82 -28.08 -11.10
C ALA A 320 4.29 -28.24 -11.06
N PRO A 321 3.70 -29.44 -10.93
CA PRO A 321 2.25 -29.60 -10.76
C PRO A 321 1.74 -28.95 -9.47
N ARG A 322 2.46 -29.07 -8.37
CA ARG A 322 2.13 -28.44 -7.10
C ARG A 322 2.25 -26.92 -7.18
N ALA A 323 3.32 -26.43 -7.76
CA ALA A 323 3.55 -24.99 -7.98
C ALA A 323 2.43 -24.36 -8.82
N ALA A 324 2.00 -25.02 -9.89
CA ALA A 324 0.94 -24.52 -10.76
C ALA A 324 -0.38 -24.32 -10.00
N ARG A 325 -0.72 -25.17 -9.04
CA ARG A 325 -1.92 -24.99 -8.20
C ARG A 325 -1.83 -23.71 -7.37
N HIS A 326 -0.70 -23.47 -6.71
CA HIS A 326 -0.47 -22.24 -5.94
C HIS A 326 -0.52 -20.99 -6.82
N PHE A 327 0.13 -21.00 -7.98
CA PHE A 327 0.13 -19.85 -8.88
C PHE A 327 -1.25 -19.53 -9.47
N ALA A 328 -2.12 -20.56 -9.64
CA ALA A 328 -3.51 -20.33 -10.04
C ALA A 328 -4.33 -19.58 -8.98
N GLU A 329 -4.06 -19.81 -7.68
CA GLU A 329 -4.71 -19.08 -6.60
C GLU A 329 -4.34 -17.58 -6.57
N ILE A 330 -3.13 -17.22 -7.04
CA ILE A 330 -2.70 -15.81 -7.12
C ILE A 330 -3.61 -15.01 -8.04
N GLU A 331 -3.98 -15.54 -9.20
CA GLU A 331 -4.87 -14.86 -10.16
C GLU A 331 -6.27 -14.60 -9.58
N ARG A 332 -6.73 -15.44 -8.64
CA ARG A 332 -8.00 -15.27 -7.93
C ARG A 332 -7.97 -14.20 -6.86
N SER A 333 -6.78 -13.72 -6.48
CA SER A 333 -6.59 -12.76 -5.38
C SER A 333 -6.94 -11.31 -5.74
N GLY A 334 -7.51 -11.07 -6.91
CA GLY A 334 -8.04 -9.77 -7.32
C GLY A 334 -7.49 -9.25 -8.66
N PRO A 335 -7.97 -8.11 -9.12
CA PRO A 335 -7.69 -7.59 -10.47
C PRO A 335 -6.34 -6.87 -10.59
N SER A 336 -5.54 -6.78 -9.52
CA SER A 336 -4.28 -6.01 -9.51
C SER A 336 -3.38 -6.38 -10.69
N VAL A 337 -2.93 -5.35 -11.44
CA VAL A 337 -2.01 -5.50 -12.59
C VAL A 337 -0.76 -6.29 -12.21
N ILE A 338 -0.19 -6.01 -11.04
CA ILE A 338 1.02 -6.66 -10.54
C ILE A 338 0.74 -8.12 -10.18
N THR A 339 -0.33 -8.38 -9.44
CA THR A 339 -0.69 -9.71 -8.92
C THR A 339 -1.06 -10.66 -10.06
N THR A 340 -1.91 -10.20 -10.99
CA THR A 340 -2.34 -11.00 -12.14
C THR A 340 -1.18 -11.32 -13.09
N ALA A 341 -0.30 -10.34 -13.37
CA ALA A 341 0.91 -10.59 -14.17
C ALA A 341 1.83 -11.62 -13.53
N ARG A 342 2.05 -11.52 -12.20
CA ARG A 342 2.91 -12.45 -11.44
C ARG A 342 2.36 -13.87 -11.49
N GLY A 343 1.07 -14.05 -11.20
CA GLY A 343 0.41 -15.37 -11.23
C GLY A 343 0.52 -16.03 -12.60
N ALA A 344 0.15 -15.29 -13.66
CA ALA A 344 0.20 -15.81 -15.03
C ALA A 344 1.64 -16.12 -15.48
N TYR A 345 2.63 -15.27 -15.20
CA TYR A 345 4.03 -15.53 -15.55
C TYR A 345 4.54 -16.82 -14.90
N TRP A 346 4.32 -16.98 -13.59
CA TRP A 346 4.82 -18.16 -12.88
C TRP A 346 4.04 -19.45 -13.22
N GLN A 347 2.78 -19.35 -13.63
CA GLN A 347 2.09 -20.48 -14.27
C GLN A 347 2.78 -20.87 -15.59
N GLY A 348 3.19 -19.90 -16.40
CA GLY A 348 3.99 -20.14 -17.60
C GLY A 348 5.31 -20.87 -17.30
N ARG A 349 6.04 -20.43 -16.26
CA ARG A 349 7.27 -21.09 -15.79
C ARG A 349 7.01 -22.53 -15.30
N ALA A 350 5.90 -22.76 -14.58
CA ALA A 350 5.51 -24.11 -14.16
C ALA A 350 5.10 -25.00 -15.34
N ALA A 351 4.47 -24.46 -16.38
CA ALA A 351 4.15 -25.18 -17.60
C ALA A 351 5.42 -25.58 -18.37
N LEU A 352 6.40 -24.66 -18.51
CA LEU A 352 7.71 -24.97 -19.10
C LEU A 352 8.41 -26.11 -18.36
N ALA A 353 8.41 -26.08 -17.04
CA ALA A 353 9.03 -27.14 -16.21
C ALA A 353 8.35 -28.51 -16.40
N ARG A 354 7.13 -28.58 -16.93
CA ARG A 354 6.41 -29.80 -17.31
C ARG A 354 6.59 -30.19 -18.78
N GLY A 355 7.33 -29.39 -19.55
CA GLY A 355 7.47 -29.57 -20.99
C GLY A 355 6.26 -29.12 -21.82
N ASP A 356 5.28 -28.44 -21.21
CA ASP A 356 4.08 -27.95 -21.89
C ASP A 356 4.30 -26.51 -22.42
N THR A 357 4.98 -26.44 -23.55
CA THR A 357 5.34 -25.19 -24.21
C THR A 357 4.10 -24.41 -24.69
N ALA A 358 3.03 -25.11 -25.11
CA ALA A 358 1.81 -24.47 -25.58
C ALA A 358 1.08 -23.76 -24.44
N ALA A 359 0.88 -24.42 -23.31
CA ALA A 359 0.33 -23.81 -22.11
C ALA A 359 1.21 -22.66 -21.60
N ALA A 360 2.53 -22.83 -21.61
CA ALA A 360 3.46 -21.78 -21.20
C ALA A 360 3.29 -20.50 -22.01
N ARG A 361 3.26 -20.61 -23.35
CA ARG A 361 3.01 -19.46 -24.25
C ARG A 361 1.66 -18.79 -23.98
N ALA A 362 0.61 -19.57 -23.71
CA ALA A 362 -0.71 -19.02 -23.37
C ALA A 362 -0.68 -18.23 -22.04
N HIS A 363 0.00 -18.76 -21.02
CA HIS A 363 0.18 -18.08 -19.74
C HIS A 363 1.01 -16.79 -19.87
N PHE A 364 2.13 -16.84 -20.61
CA PHE A 364 2.94 -15.64 -20.89
C PHE A 364 2.16 -14.60 -21.70
N ALA A 365 1.34 -15.00 -22.66
CA ALA A 365 0.48 -14.06 -23.41
C ALA A 365 -0.48 -13.31 -22.47
N ARG A 366 -1.12 -14.02 -21.51
CA ARG A 366 -1.98 -13.37 -20.51
C ARG A 366 -1.20 -12.44 -19.58
N ALA A 367 -0.01 -12.83 -19.12
CA ALA A 367 0.81 -11.96 -18.29
C ALA A 367 1.23 -10.68 -19.05
N ALA A 368 1.62 -10.81 -20.32
CA ALA A 368 2.04 -9.71 -21.18
C ALA A 368 0.93 -8.69 -21.50
N GLU A 369 -0.35 -9.00 -21.21
CA GLU A 369 -1.44 -8.01 -21.23
C GLU A 369 -1.30 -6.94 -20.14
N ARG A 370 -0.35 -7.10 -19.23
CA ARG A 370 -0.04 -6.17 -18.14
C ARG A 370 1.35 -5.53 -18.32
N PRO A 371 1.56 -4.74 -19.40
CA PRO A 371 2.88 -4.24 -19.81
C PRO A 371 3.52 -3.27 -18.83
N THR A 372 2.77 -2.74 -17.87
CA THR A 372 3.30 -1.89 -16.80
C THR A 372 3.86 -2.68 -15.62
N ALA A 373 3.61 -3.99 -15.54
CA ALA A 373 4.09 -4.84 -14.45
C ALA A 373 5.36 -5.59 -14.84
N PHE A 374 6.28 -5.76 -13.89
CA PHE A 374 7.54 -6.47 -14.05
C PHE A 374 7.37 -7.85 -14.71
N TYR A 375 6.49 -8.68 -14.17
CA TYR A 375 6.24 -10.01 -14.73
C TYR A 375 5.48 -10.00 -16.07
N GLY A 376 4.74 -8.93 -16.36
CA GLY A 376 4.14 -8.72 -17.68
C GLY A 376 5.20 -8.44 -18.75
N GLN A 377 6.19 -7.63 -18.39
CA GLN A 377 7.33 -7.33 -19.27
C GLN A 377 8.23 -8.56 -19.48
N LEU A 378 8.49 -9.33 -18.42
CA LEU A 378 9.22 -10.60 -18.53
C LEU A 378 8.49 -11.58 -19.44
N ALA A 379 7.17 -11.71 -19.31
CA ALA A 379 6.35 -12.58 -20.15
C ALA A 379 6.40 -12.16 -21.64
N ALA A 380 6.37 -10.86 -21.94
CA ALA A 380 6.55 -10.35 -23.29
C ALA A 380 7.92 -10.76 -23.87
N ARG A 381 8.98 -10.71 -23.06
CA ARG A 381 10.32 -11.18 -23.45
C ARG A 381 10.36 -12.70 -23.71
N GLU A 382 9.71 -13.52 -22.87
CA GLU A 382 9.57 -14.97 -23.10
C GLU A 382 8.84 -15.27 -24.43
N LEU A 383 8.01 -14.36 -24.91
CA LEU A 383 7.35 -14.42 -26.23
C LEU A 383 8.22 -13.89 -27.38
N GLY A 384 9.42 -13.39 -27.09
CA GLY A 384 10.34 -12.79 -28.07
C GLY A 384 10.01 -11.36 -28.46
N GLU A 385 9.26 -10.62 -27.63
CA GLU A 385 8.89 -9.23 -27.90
C GLU A 385 10.00 -8.25 -27.48
N ASP A 386 10.17 -7.21 -28.30
CA ASP A 386 11.14 -6.13 -28.15
C ASP A 386 10.54 -4.86 -27.49
N MET A 387 11.34 -3.81 -27.34
CA MET A 387 10.87 -2.52 -26.78
C MET A 387 9.79 -1.85 -27.62
N PRO A 388 9.85 -1.81 -28.98
CA PRO A 388 8.74 -1.38 -29.79
C PRO A 388 7.43 -2.15 -29.56
N ALA A 389 7.49 -3.46 -29.32
CA ALA A 389 6.31 -4.25 -28.97
C ALA A 389 5.75 -3.83 -27.59
N LEU A 390 6.62 -3.61 -26.59
CA LEU A 390 6.23 -3.09 -25.30
C LEU A 390 5.55 -1.71 -25.42
N ALA A 391 6.10 -0.80 -26.22
CA ALA A 391 5.48 0.51 -26.47
C ALA A 391 4.08 0.39 -27.06
N ARG A 392 3.87 -0.52 -28.02
CA ARG A 392 2.53 -0.80 -28.59
C ARG A 392 1.57 -1.36 -27.53
N ARG A 393 2.04 -2.25 -26.65
CA ARG A 393 1.22 -2.80 -25.55
C ARG A 393 0.81 -1.71 -24.57
N LEU A 394 1.75 -0.82 -24.18
CA LEU A 394 1.48 0.31 -23.29
C LEU A 394 0.44 1.26 -23.87
N SER A 395 0.54 1.57 -25.17
CA SER A 395 -0.44 2.40 -25.87
C SER A 395 -1.85 1.78 -25.87
N ARG A 396 -1.95 0.46 -26.09
CA ARG A 396 -3.25 -0.26 -26.09
C ARG A 396 -3.84 -0.40 -24.69
N ALA A 397 -3.01 -0.40 -23.66
CA ALA A 397 -3.44 -0.52 -22.27
C ALA A 397 -4.02 0.79 -21.70
N ALA A 398 -3.78 1.93 -22.36
CA ALA A 398 -4.32 3.21 -21.95
C ALA A 398 -5.86 3.20 -22.05
N PRO A 399 -6.57 3.73 -21.03
CA PRO A 399 -8.02 3.84 -21.08
C PRO A 399 -8.48 4.76 -22.23
N PRO A 400 -9.70 4.55 -22.77
CA PRO A 400 -10.24 5.39 -23.82
C PRO A 400 -10.46 6.83 -23.37
N GLU A 401 -10.39 7.77 -24.30
CA GLU A 401 -10.66 9.17 -24.07
C GLU A 401 -12.13 9.39 -23.68
N PRO A 402 -12.41 10.21 -22.65
CA PRO A 402 -13.78 10.55 -22.28
C PRO A 402 -14.40 11.50 -23.30
N ASP A 403 -15.67 11.32 -23.60
CA ASP A 403 -16.45 12.31 -24.37
C ASP A 403 -16.72 13.60 -23.57
N ARG A 404 -17.18 14.65 -24.24
CA ARG A 404 -17.44 15.96 -23.63
C ARG A 404 -18.51 15.93 -22.54
N ALA A 405 -19.57 15.15 -22.72
CA ALA A 405 -20.67 15.08 -21.78
C ALA A 405 -20.20 14.40 -20.47
N ARG A 406 -19.41 13.32 -20.60
CA ARG A 406 -18.81 12.60 -19.49
C ARG A 406 -17.78 13.45 -18.74
N LEU A 407 -17.00 14.28 -19.47
CA LEU A 407 -16.06 15.21 -18.85
C LEU A 407 -16.81 16.30 -18.06
N ALA A 408 -17.82 16.93 -18.64
CA ALA A 408 -18.62 17.94 -17.97
C ALA A 408 -19.38 17.41 -16.73
N ALA A 409 -19.87 16.16 -16.80
CA ALA A 409 -20.49 15.52 -15.65
C ALA A 409 -19.47 15.26 -14.52
N PHE A 410 -18.24 14.88 -14.86
CA PHE A 410 -17.14 14.69 -13.90
C PHE A 410 -16.77 15.99 -13.19
N GLU A 411 -16.61 17.10 -13.92
CA GLU A 411 -16.24 18.41 -13.37
C GLU A 411 -17.28 18.98 -12.39
N ARG A 412 -18.54 18.57 -12.53
CA ARG A 412 -19.62 18.99 -11.61
C ARG A 412 -19.67 18.17 -10.31
N ARG A 413 -18.94 17.07 -10.19
CA ARG A 413 -18.93 16.25 -8.97
C ARG A 413 -18.35 17.03 -7.79
N ASP A 414 -19.01 16.99 -6.65
CA ASP A 414 -18.59 17.71 -5.44
C ASP A 414 -17.16 17.38 -5.01
N LEU A 415 -16.75 16.12 -5.07
CA LEU A 415 -15.39 15.72 -4.74
C LEU A 415 -14.35 16.35 -5.68
N VAL A 416 -14.67 16.46 -6.97
CA VAL A 416 -13.79 17.09 -7.97
C VAL A 416 -13.70 18.59 -7.71
N ARG A 417 -14.83 19.25 -7.49
CA ARG A 417 -14.87 20.70 -7.14
C ARG A 417 -14.13 21.00 -5.84
N ALA A 418 -14.31 20.15 -4.83
CA ALA A 418 -13.59 20.29 -3.56
C ALA A 418 -12.07 20.13 -3.73
N ALA A 419 -11.63 19.14 -4.53
CA ALA A 419 -10.23 18.96 -4.83
C ALA A 419 -9.64 20.15 -5.57
N GLN A 420 -10.30 20.66 -6.61
CA GLN A 420 -9.87 21.86 -7.37
C GLN A 420 -9.77 23.09 -6.47
N ALA A 421 -10.80 23.35 -5.65
CA ALA A 421 -10.82 24.44 -4.72
C ALA A 421 -9.66 24.37 -3.70
N LEU A 422 -9.43 23.21 -3.13
CA LEU A 422 -8.33 23.00 -2.18
C LEU A 422 -6.95 23.19 -2.82
N TYR A 423 -6.74 22.72 -4.06
CA TYR A 423 -5.48 23.00 -4.78
C TYR A 423 -5.25 24.47 -5.00
N ASP A 424 -6.28 25.18 -5.52
CA ASP A 424 -6.17 26.61 -5.81
C ASP A 424 -5.97 27.47 -4.55
N LEU A 425 -6.48 26.98 -3.41
CA LEU A 425 -6.32 27.64 -2.11
C LEU A 425 -5.02 27.25 -1.38
N GLY A 426 -4.18 26.38 -1.96
CA GLY A 426 -2.88 26.01 -1.39
C GLY A 426 -2.93 24.86 -0.40
N GLU A 427 -3.94 23.99 -0.46
CA GLU A 427 -4.17 22.82 0.41
C GLU A 427 -4.02 21.48 -0.32
N PRO A 428 -2.86 21.20 -0.96
CA PRO A 428 -2.71 20.05 -1.83
C PRO A 428 -2.87 18.69 -1.13
N ARG A 429 -2.46 18.59 0.15
CA ARG A 429 -2.62 17.33 0.92
C ARG A 429 -4.08 16.99 1.16
N ARG A 430 -4.91 17.98 1.44
CA ARG A 430 -6.36 17.79 1.60
C ARG A 430 -7.03 17.48 0.26
N ALA A 431 -6.61 18.17 -0.80
CA ALA A 431 -7.09 17.89 -2.14
C ALA A 431 -6.87 16.43 -2.55
N LEU A 432 -5.69 15.87 -2.21
CA LEU A 432 -5.42 14.44 -2.45
C LEU A 432 -6.44 13.54 -1.76
N THR A 433 -6.86 13.85 -0.53
CA THR A 433 -7.88 13.06 0.18
C THR A 433 -9.19 12.99 -0.60
N PHE A 434 -9.63 14.10 -1.20
CA PHE A 434 -10.82 14.13 -2.06
C PHE A 434 -10.61 13.40 -3.39
N LEU A 435 -9.44 13.54 -4.02
CA LEU A 435 -9.11 12.83 -5.25
C LEU A 435 -9.06 11.31 -5.03
N LEU A 436 -8.46 10.84 -3.94
CA LEU A 436 -8.41 9.41 -3.61
C LEU A 436 -9.80 8.87 -3.29
N ARG A 437 -10.65 9.67 -2.64
CA ARG A 437 -12.05 9.25 -2.42
C ARG A 437 -12.84 9.19 -3.72
N ALA A 438 -12.63 10.15 -4.62
CA ALA A 438 -13.24 10.11 -5.95
C ALA A 438 -12.74 8.93 -6.80
N GLU A 439 -11.48 8.50 -6.61
CA GLU A 439 -10.92 7.31 -7.24
C GLU A 439 -11.56 6.01 -6.69
N GLU A 440 -11.80 5.92 -5.39
CA GLU A 440 -12.52 4.79 -4.77
C GLU A 440 -13.93 4.61 -5.35
N LEU A 441 -14.59 5.72 -5.67
CA LEU A 441 -15.95 5.76 -6.24
C LEU A 441 -15.95 5.74 -7.79
N ALA A 442 -14.79 5.69 -8.42
CA ALA A 442 -14.68 5.68 -9.86
C ALA A 442 -15.28 4.40 -10.46
N ALA A 443 -16.22 4.57 -11.39
CA ALA A 443 -16.92 3.44 -11.99
C ALA A 443 -16.00 2.58 -12.86
N ASP A 444 -15.04 3.20 -13.55
CA ASP A 444 -14.15 2.51 -14.49
C ASP A 444 -12.78 3.21 -14.66
N ALA A 445 -11.96 2.66 -15.55
CA ALA A 445 -10.64 3.18 -15.87
C ALA A 445 -10.67 4.61 -16.47
N THR A 446 -11.73 4.97 -17.21
CA THR A 446 -11.88 6.31 -17.80
C THR A 446 -12.14 7.37 -16.72
N ASP A 447 -12.90 7.05 -15.67
CA ASP A 447 -13.08 7.95 -14.53
C ASP A 447 -11.77 8.18 -13.78
N ARG A 448 -10.97 7.13 -13.60
CA ARG A 448 -9.62 7.23 -13.01
C ARG A 448 -8.66 8.04 -13.86
N LEU A 449 -8.74 7.91 -15.19
CA LEU A 449 -7.97 8.72 -16.13
C LEU A 449 -8.26 10.22 -15.97
N LYS A 450 -9.55 10.60 -15.84
CA LYS A 450 -9.95 12.01 -15.61
C LYS A 450 -9.37 12.57 -14.31
N LEU A 451 -9.39 11.77 -13.23
CA LEU A 451 -8.81 12.17 -11.94
C LEU A 451 -7.29 12.38 -12.02
N ALA A 452 -6.57 11.49 -12.69
CA ALA A 452 -5.12 11.65 -12.90
C ALA A 452 -4.79 12.87 -13.77
N ARG A 453 -5.59 13.15 -14.81
CA ARG A 453 -5.48 14.37 -15.62
C ARG A 453 -5.72 15.63 -14.80
N LEU A 454 -6.74 15.62 -13.97
CA LEU A 454 -7.03 16.73 -13.05
C LEU A 454 -5.83 17.00 -12.14
N ALA A 455 -5.26 15.98 -11.51
CA ALA A 455 -4.08 16.16 -10.67
C ALA A 455 -2.92 16.81 -11.46
N ARG A 456 -2.63 16.35 -12.67
CA ARG A 456 -1.59 16.94 -13.53
C ARG A 456 -1.90 18.37 -13.96
N SER A 457 -3.14 18.67 -14.32
CA SER A 457 -3.53 20.04 -14.70
C SER A 457 -3.37 21.05 -13.57
N LEU A 458 -3.39 20.56 -12.32
CA LEU A 458 -3.12 21.32 -11.10
C LEU A 458 -1.63 21.37 -10.73
N GLY A 459 -0.73 20.85 -11.59
CA GLY A 459 0.71 20.80 -11.34
C GLY A 459 1.13 19.77 -10.30
N ARG A 460 0.32 18.73 -10.05
CA ARG A 460 0.56 17.69 -9.05
C ARG A 460 0.73 16.32 -9.71
N ASP A 461 1.86 16.15 -10.38
CA ASP A 461 2.25 14.88 -10.97
C ASP A 461 2.39 13.76 -9.93
N ASP A 462 2.82 14.07 -8.72
CA ASP A 462 2.87 13.15 -7.58
C ASP A 462 1.49 12.54 -7.27
N HIS A 463 0.44 13.35 -7.26
CA HIS A 463 -0.93 12.86 -7.06
C HIS A 463 -1.43 12.04 -8.25
N ALA A 464 -1.05 12.39 -9.48
CA ALA A 464 -1.38 11.58 -10.67
C ALA A 464 -0.75 10.19 -10.58
N VAL A 465 0.50 10.08 -10.10
CA VAL A 465 1.17 8.79 -9.85
C VAL A 465 0.45 8.00 -8.75
N TRP A 466 0.03 8.65 -7.65
CA TRP A 466 -0.74 8.00 -6.60
C TRP A 466 -2.04 7.39 -7.14
N ILE A 467 -2.80 8.15 -7.94
CA ILE A 467 -4.06 7.69 -8.56
C ILE A 467 -3.76 6.52 -9.52
N ALA A 468 -2.69 6.61 -10.32
CA ALA A 468 -2.32 5.54 -11.24
C ALA A 468 -1.92 4.24 -10.51
N ARG A 469 -1.23 4.33 -9.37
CA ARG A 469 -0.91 3.16 -8.52
C ARG A 469 -2.17 2.49 -7.98
N ARG A 470 -3.12 3.27 -7.47
CA ARG A 470 -4.41 2.76 -6.98
C ARG A 470 -5.25 2.17 -8.11
N ALA A 471 -5.27 2.83 -9.27
CA ALA A 471 -5.91 2.31 -10.47
C ALA A 471 -5.30 0.96 -10.88
N GLY A 472 -3.98 0.82 -10.81
CA GLY A 472 -3.25 -0.43 -11.06
C GLY A 472 -3.65 -1.56 -10.10
N ALA A 473 -3.94 -1.26 -8.84
CA ALA A 473 -4.46 -2.23 -7.88
C ALA A 473 -5.87 -2.73 -8.27
N GLN A 474 -6.61 -1.96 -9.08
CA GLN A 474 -7.92 -2.30 -9.64
C GLN A 474 -7.87 -2.73 -11.12
N GLY A 475 -6.68 -3.04 -11.64
CA GLY A 475 -6.50 -3.56 -13.00
C GLY A 475 -6.40 -2.51 -14.10
N ALA A 476 -6.44 -1.21 -13.79
CA ALA A 476 -6.36 -0.13 -14.78
C ALA A 476 -4.94 0.43 -14.90
N MET A 477 -4.45 0.60 -16.13
CA MET A 477 -3.11 1.12 -16.42
C MET A 477 -3.19 2.52 -17.03
N LEU A 478 -2.93 3.55 -16.23
CA LEU A 478 -3.05 4.96 -16.65
C LEU A 478 -1.76 5.44 -17.32
N VAL A 479 -1.46 4.89 -18.49
CA VAL A 479 -0.31 5.27 -19.32
C VAL A 479 -0.72 6.42 -20.26
N PRO A 480 0.12 7.47 -20.42
CA PRO A 480 1.41 7.73 -19.80
C PRO A 480 1.31 8.50 -18.47
N LEU A 481 0.11 8.89 -18.01
CA LEU A 481 -0.11 9.81 -16.88
C LEU A 481 0.53 9.34 -15.57
N GLY A 482 0.60 8.03 -15.35
CA GLY A 482 1.25 7.45 -14.18
C GLY A 482 2.78 7.43 -14.26
N TRP A 483 3.38 7.89 -15.36
CA TRP A 483 4.83 7.97 -15.57
C TRP A 483 5.24 9.37 -16.03
N PRO A 484 5.04 10.41 -15.21
CA PRO A 484 5.44 11.77 -15.54
C PRO A 484 6.97 11.94 -15.44
N ALA A 485 7.46 13.05 -16.01
CA ALA A 485 8.82 13.56 -15.85
C ALA A 485 8.74 15.05 -15.48
N PRO A 486 8.29 15.38 -14.24
CA PRO A 486 7.99 16.77 -13.85
C PRO A 486 9.24 17.62 -13.63
N PHE A 487 10.39 17.01 -13.47
CA PHE A 487 11.68 17.67 -13.27
C PHE A 487 12.69 17.16 -14.32
N PRO A 488 13.64 17.99 -14.78
CA PRO A 488 14.70 17.53 -15.67
C PRO A 488 15.61 16.53 -14.94
N ALA A 489 15.98 15.45 -15.63
CA ALA A 489 17.01 14.55 -15.12
C ALA A 489 18.39 15.22 -15.24
N PRO A 490 19.33 15.02 -14.26
CA PRO A 490 20.68 15.54 -14.32
C PRO A 490 21.42 14.99 -15.56
N GLU A 491 21.96 15.88 -16.39
CA GLU A 491 22.66 15.50 -17.61
C GLU A 491 23.99 14.80 -17.33
N GLY A 492 24.32 13.79 -18.12
CA GLY A 492 25.63 13.11 -18.07
C GLY A 492 25.90 12.25 -16.84
N VAL A 493 24.94 12.09 -15.90
CA VAL A 493 25.13 11.29 -14.67
C VAL A 493 24.60 9.87 -14.87
N LEU A 494 23.31 9.75 -15.20
CA LEU A 494 22.62 8.49 -15.46
C LEU A 494 21.61 8.68 -16.60
N GLU A 495 21.16 7.58 -17.17
CA GLU A 495 20.03 7.65 -18.11
C GLU A 495 18.77 8.22 -17.39
N PRO A 496 18.02 9.12 -18.06
CA PRO A 496 16.83 9.72 -17.48
C PRO A 496 15.78 8.69 -17.02
N ALA A 497 15.62 7.58 -17.75
CA ALA A 497 14.68 6.52 -17.41
C ALA A 497 14.94 5.91 -16.02
N LEU A 498 16.20 5.71 -15.63
CA LEU A 498 16.57 5.18 -14.31
C LEU A 498 16.35 6.22 -13.22
N VAL A 499 16.71 7.50 -13.45
CA VAL A 499 16.47 8.59 -12.51
C VAL A 499 14.97 8.75 -12.23
N PHE A 500 14.14 8.76 -13.28
CA PHE A 500 12.69 8.87 -13.13
C PHE A 500 12.07 7.63 -12.48
N ALA A 501 12.56 6.43 -12.79
CA ALA A 501 12.08 5.19 -12.17
C ALA A 501 12.32 5.18 -10.66
N ILE A 502 13.51 5.60 -10.21
CA ILE A 502 13.85 5.74 -8.79
C ILE A 502 12.97 6.82 -8.16
N SER A 503 12.92 8.03 -8.72
CA SER A 503 12.11 9.15 -8.20
C SER A 503 10.63 8.79 -8.05
N ARG A 504 10.08 8.10 -9.06
CA ARG A 504 8.70 7.59 -9.02
C ARG A 504 8.51 6.57 -7.91
N GLN A 505 9.47 5.69 -7.68
CA GLN A 505 9.36 4.66 -6.65
C GLN A 505 9.54 5.22 -5.24
N GLU A 506 10.43 6.18 -5.05
CA GLU A 506 10.76 6.77 -3.75
C GLU A 506 9.68 7.69 -3.20
N SER A 507 9.19 8.63 -4.01
CA SER A 507 8.28 9.68 -3.54
C SER A 507 7.07 9.92 -4.43
N ASN A 508 6.91 9.22 -5.57
CA ASN A 508 6.04 9.60 -6.67
C ASN A 508 6.33 11.00 -7.23
N PHE A 509 7.56 11.50 -7.10
CA PHE A 509 8.00 12.88 -7.42
C PHE A 509 7.51 13.94 -6.42
N ASP A 510 7.08 13.61 -5.20
CA ASP A 510 6.76 14.61 -4.19
C ASP A 510 8.05 15.23 -3.62
N PRO A 511 8.32 16.52 -3.87
CA PRO A 511 9.54 17.17 -3.37
C PRO A 511 9.52 17.36 -1.85
N LEU A 512 8.33 17.36 -1.23
CA LEU A 512 8.16 17.55 0.21
C LEU A 512 8.10 16.23 0.99
N ALA A 513 8.30 15.09 0.33
CA ALA A 513 8.23 13.80 0.99
C ALA A 513 9.33 13.66 2.06
N VAL A 514 8.92 13.19 3.25
CA VAL A 514 9.82 12.82 4.35
C VAL A 514 9.36 11.50 4.93
N SER A 515 10.23 10.49 4.91
CA SER A 515 9.93 9.16 5.45
C SER A 515 10.09 9.09 6.97
N SER A 516 9.61 8.00 7.57
CA SER A 516 9.83 7.71 9.00
C SER A 516 11.31 7.56 9.35
N ALA A 517 12.14 7.11 8.39
CA ALA A 517 13.59 7.04 8.52
C ALA A 517 14.30 8.39 8.23
N ARG A 518 13.54 9.47 8.01
CA ARG A 518 14.05 10.81 7.66
C ARG A 518 14.73 10.89 6.28
N ALA A 519 14.43 9.99 5.38
CA ALA A 519 14.78 10.18 3.97
C ALA A 519 13.92 11.28 3.37
N MET A 520 14.48 12.18 2.52
CA MET A 520 13.87 13.45 2.16
C MET A 520 13.88 13.70 0.65
N GLY A 521 12.80 14.29 0.16
CA GLY A 521 12.67 14.83 -1.20
C GLY A 521 12.39 13.79 -2.27
N VAL A 522 12.53 14.20 -3.54
CA VAL A 522 12.13 13.44 -4.73
C VAL A 522 12.76 12.03 -4.77
N MET A 523 14.06 11.92 -4.49
CA MET A 523 14.80 10.65 -4.50
C MET A 523 15.07 10.08 -3.10
N GLN A 524 14.38 10.57 -2.06
CA GLN A 524 14.41 10.06 -0.68
C GLN A 524 15.81 9.82 -0.13
N LEU A 525 16.66 10.85 -0.15
CA LEU A 525 18.01 10.77 0.39
C LEU A 525 18.02 10.95 1.91
N LEU A 526 18.75 10.10 2.60
CA LEU A 526 19.11 10.36 4.00
C LEU A 526 20.03 11.60 4.07
N PRO A 527 19.85 12.51 5.04
CA PRO A 527 20.71 13.70 5.18
C PRO A 527 22.21 13.39 5.21
N SER A 528 22.61 12.29 5.84
CA SER A 528 24.01 11.85 5.88
C SER A 528 24.53 11.43 4.52
N THR A 529 23.72 10.69 3.74
CA THR A 529 24.10 10.27 2.37
C THR A 529 24.20 11.48 1.47
N ALA A 530 23.22 12.39 1.50
CA ALA A 530 23.24 13.63 0.72
C ALA A 530 24.49 14.48 1.03
N GLN A 531 24.84 14.64 2.30
CA GLN A 531 26.02 15.38 2.72
C GLN A 531 27.33 14.73 2.19
N GLN A 532 27.42 13.40 2.21
CA GLN A 532 28.59 12.69 1.68
C GLN A 532 28.72 12.88 0.17
N VAL A 533 27.61 12.73 -0.58
CA VAL A 533 27.62 12.93 -2.04
C VAL A 533 27.96 14.38 -2.38
N ALA A 534 27.34 15.36 -1.72
CA ALA A 534 27.62 16.77 -1.95
C ALA A 534 29.11 17.14 -1.72
N ARG A 535 29.72 16.61 -0.65
CA ARG A 535 31.18 16.81 -0.39
C ARG A 535 32.03 16.26 -1.51
N ARG A 536 31.75 15.05 -2.01
CA ARG A 536 32.52 14.45 -3.13
C ARG A 536 32.42 15.27 -4.41
N LEU A 537 31.25 15.90 -4.62
CA LEU A 537 30.99 16.74 -5.79
C LEU A 537 31.48 18.21 -5.60
N GLY A 538 31.98 18.57 -4.41
CA GLY A 538 32.33 19.96 -4.10
C GLY A 538 31.14 20.92 -4.04
N LEU A 539 29.94 20.40 -3.82
CA LEU A 539 28.70 21.19 -3.81
C LEU A 539 28.36 21.70 -2.39
N ARG A 540 27.82 22.93 -2.34
CA ARG A 540 27.16 23.41 -1.12
C ARG A 540 25.91 22.60 -0.86
N HIS A 541 25.70 22.19 0.39
CA HIS A 541 24.55 21.43 0.80
C HIS A 541 24.10 21.81 2.21
N ALA A 542 22.78 21.91 2.38
CA ALA A 542 22.11 21.99 3.68
C ALA A 542 20.87 21.10 3.64
N THR A 543 20.55 20.42 4.73
CA THR A 543 19.44 19.47 4.81
C THR A 543 18.09 19.99 4.26
N PRO A 544 17.68 21.27 4.53
CA PRO A 544 16.43 21.79 3.97
C PRO A 544 16.39 21.81 2.43
N MET A 545 17.53 21.89 1.74
CA MET A 545 17.59 21.86 0.28
C MET A 545 17.03 20.56 -0.29
N LEU A 546 17.04 19.47 0.48
CA LEU A 546 16.50 18.19 0.03
C LEU A 546 14.99 18.21 -0.27
N THR A 547 14.26 19.12 0.34
CA THR A 547 12.81 19.29 0.10
C THR A 547 12.48 20.62 -0.59
N GLN A 548 13.37 21.61 -0.56
CA GLN A 548 13.13 22.92 -1.13
C GLN A 548 13.62 23.05 -2.57
N ASP A 549 14.61 22.22 -2.96
CA ASP A 549 15.23 22.24 -4.27
C ASP A 549 15.20 20.82 -4.90
N PRO A 550 14.15 20.49 -5.68
CA PRO A 550 14.04 19.19 -6.35
C PRO A 550 15.21 18.88 -7.28
N ALA A 551 15.77 19.89 -7.97
CA ALA A 551 16.89 19.70 -8.88
C ALA A 551 18.16 19.29 -8.12
N HIS A 552 18.44 19.96 -6.98
CA HIS A 552 19.54 19.60 -6.08
C HIS A 552 19.36 18.17 -5.50
N ASN A 553 18.15 17.83 -5.06
CA ASN A 553 17.83 16.47 -4.57
C ASN A 553 18.09 15.41 -5.64
N MET A 554 17.60 15.64 -6.86
CA MET A 554 17.77 14.72 -7.99
C MET A 554 19.23 14.61 -8.43
N LEU A 555 20.00 15.71 -8.41
CA LEU A 555 21.43 15.68 -8.72
C LEU A 555 22.19 14.76 -7.75
N LEU A 556 22.00 14.96 -6.45
CA LEU A 556 22.65 14.13 -5.43
C LEU A 556 22.17 12.67 -5.49
N GLY A 557 20.88 12.44 -5.70
CA GLY A 557 20.29 11.10 -5.82
C GLY A 557 20.76 10.35 -7.04
N ALA A 558 20.87 11.02 -8.19
CA ALA A 558 21.40 10.43 -9.42
C ALA A 558 22.88 10.03 -9.27
N HIS A 559 23.70 10.88 -8.64
CA HIS A 559 25.11 10.53 -8.36
C HIS A 559 25.22 9.35 -7.40
N TYR A 560 24.39 9.29 -6.34
CA TYR A 560 24.36 8.14 -5.44
C TYR A 560 23.92 6.86 -6.17
N ALA A 561 22.92 6.93 -7.03
CA ALA A 561 22.49 5.79 -7.85
C ALA A 561 23.55 5.36 -8.86
N ALA A 562 24.26 6.31 -9.49
CA ALA A 562 25.40 6.03 -10.38
C ALA A 562 26.53 5.30 -9.65
N GLU A 563 26.80 5.69 -8.42
CA GLU A 563 27.78 5.04 -7.55
C GLU A 563 27.39 3.58 -7.24
N MET A 564 26.11 3.34 -6.95
CA MET A 564 25.60 1.97 -6.75
C MET A 564 25.70 1.17 -8.05
N LEU A 565 25.35 1.76 -9.18
CA LEU A 565 25.45 1.10 -10.49
C LEU A 565 26.91 0.72 -10.82
N ALA A 566 27.84 1.64 -10.63
CA ALA A 566 29.27 1.39 -10.84
C ALA A 566 29.82 0.31 -9.89
N ARG A 567 29.48 0.37 -8.60
CA ARG A 567 29.87 -0.61 -7.58
C ARG A 567 29.48 -2.03 -7.96
N PHE A 568 28.32 -2.21 -8.55
CA PHE A 568 27.83 -3.53 -8.95
C PHE A 568 28.03 -3.84 -10.45
N GLY A 569 29.02 -3.21 -11.08
CA GLY A 569 29.43 -3.54 -12.46
C GLY A 569 28.39 -3.23 -13.52
N GLY A 570 27.60 -2.18 -13.33
CA GLY A 570 26.54 -1.78 -14.27
C GLY A 570 25.23 -2.59 -14.14
N HIS A 571 25.11 -3.46 -13.12
CA HIS A 571 23.94 -4.35 -12.97
C HIS A 571 22.77 -3.61 -12.30
N PRO A 572 21.68 -3.25 -13.04
CA PRO A 572 20.62 -2.36 -12.54
C PRO A 572 19.82 -2.93 -11.37
N VAL A 573 19.63 -4.26 -11.34
CA VAL A 573 18.89 -4.94 -10.25
C VAL A 573 19.66 -4.84 -8.92
N LEU A 574 20.99 -5.08 -8.96
CA LEU A 574 21.84 -4.99 -7.77
C LEU A 574 21.98 -3.54 -7.30
N ALA A 575 22.10 -2.60 -8.26
CA ALA A 575 22.13 -1.17 -7.97
C ALA A 575 20.83 -0.67 -7.30
N ALA A 576 19.68 -1.08 -7.82
CA ALA A 576 18.37 -0.74 -7.22
C ALA A 576 18.25 -1.34 -5.80
N ALA A 577 18.65 -2.59 -5.60
CA ALA A 577 18.68 -3.21 -4.28
C ALA A 577 19.59 -2.46 -3.30
N ALA A 578 20.76 -2.02 -3.76
CA ALA A 578 21.73 -1.28 -2.95
C ALA A 578 21.27 0.14 -2.63
N TYR A 579 20.58 0.79 -3.56
CA TYR A 579 19.99 2.11 -3.31
C TYR A 579 18.99 2.07 -2.16
N ASN A 580 18.11 1.06 -2.13
CA ASN A 580 17.06 0.92 -1.11
C ASN A 580 17.59 0.33 0.21
N ALA A 581 18.36 -0.77 0.16
CA ALA A 581 18.76 -1.50 1.37
C ALA A 581 20.18 -1.18 1.86
N GLY A 582 20.95 -0.47 1.05
CA GLY A 582 22.37 -0.21 1.27
C GLY A 582 23.28 -1.29 0.66
N PRO A 583 24.49 -0.90 0.17
CA PRO A 583 25.38 -1.80 -0.57
C PRO A 583 25.89 -2.98 0.26
N ALA A 584 26.18 -2.78 1.54
CA ALA A 584 26.67 -3.87 2.41
C ALA A 584 25.69 -5.04 2.54
N ARG A 585 24.40 -4.77 2.50
CA ARG A 585 23.38 -5.83 2.52
C ARG A 585 23.33 -6.60 1.21
N VAL A 586 23.51 -5.92 0.09
CA VAL A 586 23.57 -6.57 -1.22
C VAL A 586 24.81 -7.46 -1.30
N ASP A 587 25.97 -7.01 -0.80
CA ASP A 587 27.19 -7.84 -0.72
C ASP A 587 26.93 -9.11 0.12
N GLN A 588 26.24 -8.99 1.26
CA GLN A 588 25.84 -10.13 2.08
C GLN A 588 24.91 -11.08 1.32
N TRP A 589 23.94 -10.55 0.57
CA TRP A 589 22.98 -11.37 -0.19
C TRP A 589 23.65 -12.08 -1.38
N LEU A 590 24.63 -11.43 -2.03
CA LEU A 590 25.44 -12.07 -3.06
C LEU A 590 26.23 -13.25 -2.51
N GLY A 591 26.80 -13.14 -1.32
CA GLY A 591 27.47 -14.24 -0.64
C GLY A 591 26.52 -15.35 -0.18
N THR A 592 25.26 -15.04 0.09
CA THR A 592 24.27 -15.98 0.63
C THR A 592 23.49 -16.72 -0.47
N TYR A 593 23.08 -16.03 -1.52
CA TYR A 593 22.19 -16.55 -2.58
C TYR A 593 22.90 -16.80 -3.91
N GLY A 594 24.21 -16.54 -3.96
CA GLY A 594 24.98 -16.53 -5.19
C GLY A 594 24.92 -15.19 -5.91
N ASP A 595 25.84 -15.00 -6.85
CA ASP A 595 25.96 -13.77 -7.62
C ASP A 595 25.34 -13.95 -9.02
N PRO A 596 24.28 -13.21 -9.36
CA PRO A 596 23.66 -13.29 -10.67
C PRO A 596 24.61 -12.93 -11.83
N ARG A 597 25.68 -12.18 -11.58
CA ARG A 597 26.71 -11.88 -12.57
C ARG A 597 27.60 -13.10 -12.88
N ASN A 598 27.59 -14.08 -11.99
CA ASN A 598 28.43 -15.29 -12.04
C ASN A 598 27.59 -16.58 -12.18
N GLY A 599 26.38 -16.49 -12.74
CA GLY A 599 25.57 -17.65 -13.11
C GLY A 599 24.45 -18.03 -12.14
N ALA A 600 24.26 -17.33 -11.01
CA ALA A 600 23.06 -17.54 -10.21
C ALA A 600 21.82 -17.03 -10.97
N ASP A 601 20.67 -17.72 -10.83
CA ASP A 601 19.43 -17.26 -11.45
C ASP A 601 19.00 -15.91 -10.84
N LEU A 602 18.85 -14.90 -11.71
CA LEU A 602 18.52 -13.56 -11.28
C LEU A 602 17.14 -13.44 -10.62
N LEU A 603 16.15 -14.16 -11.14
CA LEU A 603 14.79 -14.12 -10.57
C LEU A 603 14.76 -14.84 -9.21
N ASP A 604 15.47 -15.95 -9.08
CA ASP A 604 15.62 -16.63 -7.80
C ASP A 604 16.33 -15.76 -6.78
N TRP A 605 17.39 -15.05 -7.20
CA TRP A 605 18.10 -14.10 -6.33
C TRP A 605 17.16 -12.99 -5.85
N MET A 606 16.42 -12.38 -6.77
CA MET A 606 15.47 -11.29 -6.44
C MET A 606 14.39 -11.77 -5.46
N GLU A 607 13.80 -12.94 -5.70
CA GLU A 607 12.71 -13.47 -4.85
C GLU A 607 13.19 -13.97 -3.49
N GLN A 608 14.47 -14.25 -3.34
CA GLN A 608 15.10 -14.61 -2.06
C GLN A 608 15.53 -13.40 -1.21
N ILE A 609 15.54 -12.18 -1.74
CA ILE A 609 15.83 -10.98 -0.95
C ILE A 609 14.96 -10.99 0.33
N PRO A 610 15.56 -10.94 1.54
CA PRO A 610 14.82 -11.13 2.80
C PRO A 610 13.79 -10.02 3.08
N PHE A 611 14.10 -8.80 2.64
CA PHE A 611 13.26 -7.62 2.87
C PHE A 611 12.19 -7.53 1.79
N ALA A 612 10.92 -7.69 2.20
CA ALA A 612 9.78 -7.61 1.29
C ALA A 612 9.71 -6.23 0.58
N GLU A 613 10.08 -5.16 1.29
CA GLU A 613 10.18 -3.82 0.72
C GLU A 613 11.20 -3.76 -0.42
N THR A 614 12.43 -4.23 -0.18
CA THR A 614 13.50 -4.19 -1.20
C THR A 614 13.19 -5.11 -2.38
N ARG A 615 12.62 -6.29 -2.14
CA ARG A 615 12.15 -7.22 -3.18
C ARG A 615 11.16 -6.55 -4.13
N ASN A 616 10.16 -5.88 -3.54
CA ASN A 616 9.17 -5.12 -4.30
C ASN A 616 9.79 -3.90 -4.98
N TYR A 617 10.65 -3.16 -4.28
CA TYR A 617 11.34 -1.98 -4.80
C TYR A 617 12.10 -2.28 -6.08
N VAL A 618 12.92 -3.31 -6.09
CA VAL A 618 13.71 -3.71 -7.26
C VAL A 618 12.82 -3.97 -8.47
N GLN A 619 11.77 -4.77 -8.31
CA GLN A 619 10.82 -5.05 -9.39
C GLN A 619 10.17 -3.76 -9.90
N ARG A 620 9.74 -2.86 -8.98
CA ARG A 620 9.12 -1.58 -9.34
C ARG A 620 10.06 -0.66 -10.09
N VAL A 621 11.34 -0.55 -9.69
CA VAL A 621 12.32 0.28 -10.39
C VAL A 621 12.57 -0.26 -11.79
N ILE A 622 12.83 -1.55 -11.93
CA ILE A 622 13.13 -2.17 -13.25
C ILE A 622 11.94 -2.05 -14.22
N GLU A 623 10.71 -2.33 -13.77
CA GLU A 623 9.55 -2.16 -14.64
C GLU A 623 9.33 -0.71 -15.07
N ASN A 624 9.58 0.25 -14.16
CA ASN A 624 9.46 1.67 -14.48
C ASN A 624 10.52 2.12 -15.49
N VAL A 625 11.77 1.64 -15.37
CA VAL A 625 12.81 1.91 -16.38
C VAL A 625 12.34 1.45 -17.77
N ALA A 626 11.81 0.23 -17.87
CA ALA A 626 11.30 -0.28 -19.14
C ALA A 626 10.14 0.56 -19.68
N VAL A 627 9.22 1.00 -18.83
CA VAL A 627 8.11 1.88 -19.26
C VAL A 627 8.63 3.24 -19.72
N TYR A 628 9.52 3.90 -18.97
CA TYR A 628 10.11 5.19 -19.39
C TYR A 628 10.88 5.07 -20.70
N ARG A 629 11.67 3.99 -20.88
CA ARG A 629 12.35 3.73 -22.16
C ARG A 629 11.35 3.54 -23.32
N ALA A 630 10.26 2.81 -23.08
CA ALA A 630 9.24 2.56 -24.11
C ALA A 630 8.43 3.82 -24.49
N LEU A 631 8.31 4.77 -23.55
CA LEU A 631 7.60 6.05 -23.79
C LEU A 631 8.48 7.11 -24.50
N ASP A 632 9.81 6.97 -24.48
CA ASP A 632 10.74 7.84 -25.22
C ASP A 632 11.39 7.06 -26.38
N PRO A 633 11.09 7.39 -27.64
CA PRO A 633 11.67 6.70 -28.79
C PRO A 633 13.21 6.69 -28.83
N ARG A 634 13.87 7.70 -28.23
CA ARG A 634 15.34 7.75 -28.15
C ARG A 634 15.88 6.76 -27.12
N ALA A 635 15.21 6.61 -25.99
CA ALA A 635 15.57 5.68 -24.95
C ALA A 635 15.17 4.23 -25.28
N ALA A 636 14.17 4.02 -26.11
CA ALA A 636 13.74 2.68 -26.55
C ALA A 636 14.85 1.87 -27.23
N ALA A 637 15.81 2.54 -27.89
CA ALA A 637 16.98 1.91 -28.50
C ALA A 637 17.93 1.25 -27.47
N LEU A 638 17.85 1.62 -26.18
CA LEU A 638 18.64 1.00 -25.12
C LEU A 638 18.18 -0.43 -24.74
N GLY A 639 17.06 -0.89 -25.30
CA GLY A 639 16.51 -2.21 -24.99
C GLY A 639 15.84 -2.30 -23.62
N HIS A 640 15.46 -3.49 -23.24
CA HIS A 640 14.91 -3.75 -21.90
C HIS A 640 16.02 -3.73 -20.83
N PRO A 641 15.80 -3.18 -19.62
CA PRO A 641 16.85 -3.09 -18.58
C PRO A 641 17.42 -4.43 -18.12
N LEU A 642 16.79 -5.55 -18.47
CA LEU A 642 17.24 -6.91 -18.19
C LEU A 642 17.86 -7.61 -19.40
N ASP A 643 18.07 -6.91 -20.52
CA ASP A 643 18.74 -7.52 -21.69
C ASP A 643 20.17 -7.89 -21.34
N GLY A 644 20.57 -9.09 -21.70
CA GLY A 644 21.86 -9.67 -21.32
C GLY A 644 21.99 -10.19 -19.87
N LEU A 645 20.99 -9.92 -19.01
CA LEU A 645 21.02 -10.37 -17.61
C LEU A 645 20.14 -11.61 -17.35
N LEU A 646 19.23 -11.88 -18.23
CA LEU A 646 18.41 -13.10 -18.23
C LEU A 646 18.78 -13.97 -19.44
N PRO A 647 18.70 -15.31 -19.31
CA PRO A 647 18.84 -16.18 -20.46
C PRO A 647 17.87 -15.77 -21.58
N SER A 648 18.33 -15.78 -22.82
CA SER A 648 17.44 -15.63 -23.97
C SER A 648 16.38 -16.72 -23.90
N ALA A 649 15.12 -16.38 -24.18
CA ALA A 649 14.10 -17.40 -24.39
C ALA A 649 14.56 -18.31 -25.54
N ARG A 650 14.85 -19.59 -25.25
CA ARG A 650 15.18 -20.61 -26.25
C ARG A 650 13.92 -21.31 -26.67
#